data_3eed3898f40fa63e8b0a8b9da94dea92
#
_entry.id   3eed3898f40fa63e8b0a8b9da94dea92
#
_cell.length_a   1.000
_cell.length_b   1.000
_cell.length_c   1.000
_cell.angle_alpha   90.00
_cell.angle_beta   90.00
_cell.angle_gamma   90.00
#
_symmetry.space_group_name_H-M   'P 1'
#
loop_
_entity.id
_entity.type
_entity.pdbx_description
1 polymer ?
#
loop_
_entity_poly.entity_id
_entity_poly.type
_entity_poly.pdbx_seq_one_letter_code
_entity_poly.pdbx_strand_id
1 'polypeptide(L)'
;AVAYNSDIAYGLYRVVSCAENSTAVVGELLILADNLAAHVMGAAKVAEFERVRTVDADQLSGTRLAHPLRGVEGAQGEWDYDVPMLPGDHVTDEAGTGFVHTAPSHGDDDYQLGQKYKLPMTYNVEPDGTYRADLPIFGGEAIVQPDGRDGPANVSVIKNLAWAEALLAKGKIKHSYPHSWRSKAPLIYRNTPQWFAAIDKPLDDGMGEYGASIRARALTSIDKLVTWTPQTGRNRIHSMVENRPDWVLSRQRAWGVPLTCFVKTGAKPDAPDFLLRDSRVNDRIVAAFEAEGADVWYRQGFKARMLDGVADPDDYDQVMDVLDVWFDSGSTHAFVIRDRADGSPDGIADLYLEGTDQHRGWFQSSLLQASATRGRAPYKGVLTHGFTLDEKGMKMSKSLGNTIVPAEVVDQYGADILRLWVAQVDYTADSRIGPEILKGTADSYRRLRNTLRFLLGALDGFDEAEKVDPSQMPELEQWVLHRLAQLDHAVRRGYDAYDFQGVFQTLFQFCTVDLSAFYFDIRKDALYCDAPDSIRRRAARTVLDILYHRLVTWLAPILPFTTEDVWLSRFPSEADSVHLHDFPVTPADWLNEPLAAKWDHLRRARRVVTAALEIRRADKTIGASLEAAPVVHVEDPEMLAALKSVHFADICITSDMVLTADPAPNEAFRMAEAPGLGVVFERAEGEKCQRCWKILPDVGTHDHAGVCARCDAVLDGA
;
A
#
# COMPACT_ATOMS: atom_id res chain seq x y z
N ALA A 1 -27.20 19.08 -30.13
CA ALA A 1 -26.28 19.13 -31.30
C ALA A 1 -26.19 17.77 -31.98
N VAL A 2 -25.58 17.73 -33.14
CA VAL A 2 -25.17 16.49 -33.84
C VAL A 2 -23.68 16.54 -34.05
N ALA A 3 -22.95 15.54 -33.55
CA ALA A 3 -21.52 15.43 -33.71
C ALA A 3 -21.15 14.63 -34.97
N TYR A 4 -20.06 15.02 -35.67
CA TYR A 4 -19.40 14.30 -36.74
C TYR A 4 -17.90 14.25 -36.49
N ASN A 5 -17.18 13.32 -37.14
CA ASN A 5 -15.72 13.26 -37.02
C ASN A 5 -15.08 13.63 -38.37
N SER A 6 -14.14 14.56 -38.36
CA SER A 6 -13.46 15.06 -39.56
C SER A 6 -12.62 13.99 -40.27
N ASP A 7 -12.24 12.91 -39.59
CA ASP A 7 -11.44 11.82 -40.11
C ASP A 7 -12.26 10.73 -40.79
N ILE A 8 -13.60 10.82 -40.73
CA ILE A 8 -14.53 9.88 -41.36
C ILE A 8 -14.88 10.38 -42.75
N ALA A 9 -14.90 9.46 -43.73
CA ALA A 9 -15.38 9.74 -45.09
C ALA A 9 -16.90 9.74 -45.13
N TYR A 10 -17.50 10.84 -45.58
CA TYR A 10 -18.95 10.98 -45.77
C TYR A 10 -19.32 11.08 -47.25
N GLY A 11 -20.44 10.46 -47.60
CA GLY A 11 -21.05 10.55 -48.92
C GLY A 11 -22.48 11.10 -48.88
N LEU A 12 -22.86 11.82 -49.93
CA LEU A 12 -24.25 12.16 -50.20
C LEU A 12 -24.86 11.02 -51.07
N TYR A 13 -25.93 10.43 -50.56
CA TYR A 13 -26.59 9.28 -51.19
C TYR A 13 -28.01 9.64 -51.59
N ARG A 14 -28.42 9.22 -52.79
CA ARG A 14 -29.80 9.36 -53.28
C ARG A 14 -30.52 8.02 -53.16
N VAL A 15 -31.72 8.03 -52.61
CA VAL A 15 -32.63 6.89 -52.61
C VAL A 15 -33.22 6.73 -54.04
N VAL A 16 -32.96 5.60 -54.70
CA VAL A 16 -33.45 5.31 -56.04
C VAL A 16 -34.74 4.51 -56.00
N SER A 17 -34.78 3.46 -55.19
CA SER A 17 -35.99 2.68 -54.97
C SER A 17 -36.05 2.15 -53.53
N CYS A 18 -37.24 1.94 -53.03
CA CYS A 18 -37.45 1.44 -51.63
C CYS A 18 -38.63 0.46 -51.60
N ALA A 19 -38.64 -0.39 -50.56
CA ALA A 19 -39.73 -1.32 -50.29
C ALA A 19 -41.01 -0.54 -49.87
N GLU A 20 -42.16 -1.14 -50.06
CA GLU A 20 -43.50 -0.53 -49.75
C GLU A 20 -43.60 -0.08 -48.28
N ASN A 21 -42.89 -0.76 -47.36
CA ASN A 21 -42.88 -0.43 -45.95
C ASN A 21 -41.57 0.27 -45.47
N SER A 22 -40.92 0.98 -46.37
CA SER A 22 -39.78 1.84 -46.08
C SER A 22 -40.25 3.16 -45.50
N THR A 23 -39.43 3.75 -44.64
CA THR A 23 -39.60 5.11 -44.18
C THR A 23 -38.87 6.13 -45.03
N ALA A 24 -37.93 5.67 -45.86
CA ALA A 24 -37.23 6.51 -46.82
C ALA A 24 -38.09 6.79 -48.04
N VAL A 25 -37.95 7.97 -48.67
CA VAL A 25 -38.69 8.42 -49.82
C VAL A 25 -37.79 8.40 -51.07
N VAL A 26 -38.32 7.91 -52.20
CA VAL A 26 -37.59 7.91 -53.50
C VAL A 26 -37.23 9.35 -53.89
N GLY A 27 -35.94 9.57 -54.22
CA GLY A 27 -35.38 10.88 -54.53
C GLY A 27 -34.77 11.61 -53.30
N GLU A 28 -35.01 11.11 -52.10
CA GLU A 28 -34.43 11.66 -50.86
C GLU A 28 -32.89 11.58 -50.88
N LEU A 29 -32.23 12.62 -50.32
CA LEU A 29 -30.80 12.72 -50.23
C LEU A 29 -30.35 12.56 -48.76
N LEU A 30 -29.52 11.58 -48.50
CA LEU A 30 -29.01 11.25 -47.18
C LEU A 30 -27.48 11.45 -47.13
N ILE A 31 -26.97 12.08 -46.06
CA ILE A 31 -25.54 12.13 -45.79
C ILE A 31 -25.24 11.06 -44.74
N LEU A 32 -24.33 10.13 -45.09
CA LEU A 32 -23.94 9.00 -44.25
C LEU A 32 -22.43 8.79 -44.31
N ALA A 33 -21.84 8.19 -43.26
CA ALA A 33 -20.49 7.68 -43.36
C ALA A 33 -20.44 6.58 -44.45
N ASP A 34 -19.44 6.65 -45.31
CA ASP A 34 -19.34 5.73 -46.48
C ASP A 34 -19.32 4.25 -46.04
N ASN A 35 -18.63 3.92 -44.93
CA ASN A 35 -18.57 2.56 -44.37
C ASN A 35 -19.92 2.04 -43.86
N LEU A 36 -20.82 2.93 -43.46
CA LEU A 36 -22.12 2.59 -42.85
C LEU A 36 -23.29 2.70 -43.81
N ALA A 37 -23.10 3.32 -45.00
CA ALA A 37 -24.17 3.65 -45.91
C ALA A 37 -25.02 2.43 -46.29
N ALA A 38 -24.40 1.31 -46.68
CA ALA A 38 -25.10 0.09 -47.06
C ALA A 38 -25.92 -0.51 -45.91
N HIS A 39 -25.38 -0.46 -44.68
CA HIS A 39 -26.07 -0.94 -43.47
C HIS A 39 -27.30 -0.08 -43.15
N VAL A 40 -27.14 1.24 -43.19
CA VAL A 40 -28.22 2.19 -42.90
C VAL A 40 -29.34 2.08 -43.96
N MET A 41 -28.97 2.02 -45.25
CA MET A 41 -29.93 1.85 -46.35
C MET A 41 -30.70 0.53 -46.23
N GLY A 42 -30.02 -0.55 -45.86
CA GLY A 42 -30.68 -1.84 -45.59
C GLY A 42 -31.65 -1.78 -44.40
N ALA A 43 -31.26 -1.11 -43.32
CA ALA A 43 -32.14 -0.91 -42.15
C ALA A 43 -33.37 -0.03 -42.48
N ALA A 44 -33.21 0.96 -43.35
CA ALA A 44 -34.28 1.81 -43.89
C ALA A 44 -35.10 1.12 -44.97
N LYS A 45 -34.79 -0.11 -45.37
CA LYS A 45 -35.44 -0.88 -46.45
C LYS A 45 -35.39 -0.20 -47.82
N VAL A 46 -34.32 0.53 -48.08
CA VAL A 46 -33.97 1.06 -49.40
C VAL A 46 -33.46 -0.07 -50.25
N ALA A 47 -34.07 -0.32 -51.40
CA ALA A 47 -33.70 -1.39 -52.31
C ALA A 47 -32.52 -1.01 -53.22
N GLU A 48 -32.51 0.23 -53.73
CA GLU A 48 -31.45 0.78 -54.55
C GLU A 48 -31.12 2.20 -54.13
N PHE A 49 -29.84 2.54 -54.10
CA PHE A 49 -29.33 3.89 -53.83
C PHE A 49 -28.06 4.17 -54.62
N GLU A 50 -27.78 5.42 -54.89
CA GLU A 50 -26.57 5.88 -55.56
C GLU A 50 -25.78 6.86 -54.72
N ARG A 51 -24.45 6.76 -54.72
CA ARG A 51 -23.55 7.75 -54.13
C ARG A 51 -23.40 8.92 -55.11
N VAL A 52 -23.92 10.07 -54.74
CA VAL A 52 -23.95 11.26 -55.63
C VAL A 52 -22.62 11.99 -55.60
N ARG A 53 -22.04 12.21 -54.42
CA ARG A 53 -20.75 12.90 -54.24
C ARG A 53 -20.19 12.68 -52.85
N THR A 54 -18.92 13.07 -52.66
CA THR A 54 -18.30 13.20 -51.33
C THR A 54 -18.84 14.43 -50.62
N VAL A 55 -18.91 14.35 -49.29
CA VAL A 55 -19.23 15.47 -48.40
C VAL A 55 -18.04 15.68 -47.47
N ASP A 56 -17.38 16.81 -47.65
CA ASP A 56 -16.19 17.14 -46.85
C ASP A 56 -16.59 17.71 -45.49
N ALA A 57 -15.70 17.57 -44.50
CA ALA A 57 -15.91 18.08 -43.15
C ALA A 57 -16.21 19.61 -43.11
N ASP A 58 -15.62 20.37 -44.00
CA ASP A 58 -15.90 21.80 -44.13
C ASP A 58 -17.34 22.12 -44.55
N GLN A 59 -17.98 21.23 -45.31
CA GLN A 59 -19.39 21.36 -45.69
C GLN A 59 -20.33 21.00 -44.54
N LEU A 60 -19.89 20.14 -43.60
CA LEU A 60 -20.61 19.83 -42.37
C LEU A 60 -20.47 20.94 -41.34
N SER A 61 -19.31 21.59 -41.30
CA SER A 61 -19.03 22.68 -40.40
C SER A 61 -19.98 23.86 -40.68
N GLY A 62 -20.60 24.37 -39.63
CA GLY A 62 -21.56 25.47 -39.73
C GLY A 62 -22.96 25.08 -40.25
N THR A 63 -23.20 23.82 -40.63
CA THR A 63 -24.53 23.34 -40.98
C THR A 63 -25.46 23.42 -39.77
N ARG A 64 -26.72 23.88 -40.03
CA ARG A 64 -27.79 23.93 -39.05
C ARG A 64 -28.89 22.96 -39.48
N LEU A 65 -29.34 22.16 -38.50
CA LEU A 65 -30.39 21.16 -38.75
C LEU A 65 -31.67 21.60 -38.08
N ALA A 66 -32.80 21.30 -38.67
CA ALA A 66 -34.10 21.43 -38.00
C ALA A 66 -34.22 20.37 -36.89
N HIS A 67 -34.71 20.73 -35.71
CA HIS A 67 -35.00 19.70 -34.71
C HIS A 67 -36.09 18.75 -35.25
N PRO A 68 -35.94 17.40 -35.09
CA PRO A 68 -36.83 16.41 -35.68
C PRO A 68 -38.32 16.53 -35.23
N LEU A 69 -38.57 17.16 -34.11
CA LEU A 69 -39.96 17.43 -33.61
C LEU A 69 -40.41 18.90 -33.82
N ARG A 70 -39.68 19.66 -34.67
CA ARG A 70 -40.07 21.04 -34.96
C ARG A 70 -41.47 21.09 -35.59
N GLY A 71 -42.33 21.93 -35.06
CA GLY A 71 -43.72 22.15 -35.56
C GLY A 71 -44.69 21.00 -35.30
N VAL A 72 -44.31 19.98 -34.50
CA VAL A 72 -45.22 18.88 -34.15
C VAL A 72 -46.34 19.40 -33.28
N GLU A 73 -47.57 18.93 -33.55
CA GLU A 73 -48.80 19.30 -32.78
C GLU A 73 -48.63 18.90 -31.32
N GLY A 74 -48.93 19.81 -30.39
CA GLY A 74 -48.72 19.61 -28.97
C GLY A 74 -47.36 19.98 -28.44
N ALA A 75 -46.39 20.26 -29.31
CA ALA A 75 -45.03 20.64 -28.93
C ALA A 75 -44.89 22.06 -28.38
N GLN A 76 -45.88 22.90 -28.53
CA GLN A 76 -45.96 24.28 -28.03
C GLN A 76 -44.73 25.15 -28.39
N GLY A 77 -44.04 24.83 -29.49
CA GLY A 77 -42.81 25.51 -29.92
C GLY A 77 -41.53 25.12 -29.14
N GLU A 78 -41.59 24.18 -28.25
CA GLU A 78 -40.44 23.75 -27.43
C GLU A 78 -39.21 23.34 -28.29
N TRP A 79 -39.45 22.75 -29.45
CA TRP A 79 -38.37 22.29 -30.36
C TRP A 79 -38.22 23.13 -31.63
N ASP A 80 -38.73 24.36 -31.65
CA ASP A 80 -38.62 25.27 -32.80
C ASP A 80 -37.28 26.01 -32.84
N TYR A 81 -36.16 25.25 -32.72
CA TYR A 81 -34.82 25.79 -32.77
C TYR A 81 -33.93 25.01 -33.75
N ASP A 82 -32.78 25.60 -34.11
CA ASP A 82 -31.81 25.02 -35.00
C ASP A 82 -30.77 24.22 -34.18
N VAL A 83 -30.48 23.02 -34.68
CA VAL A 83 -29.49 22.10 -34.09
C VAL A 83 -28.14 22.25 -34.82
N PRO A 84 -27.06 22.65 -34.17
CA PRO A 84 -25.75 22.78 -34.82
C PRO A 84 -25.11 21.42 -35.07
N MET A 85 -24.35 21.31 -36.18
CA MET A 85 -23.40 20.22 -36.43
C MET A 85 -22.01 20.63 -35.91
N LEU A 86 -21.36 19.75 -35.16
CA LEU A 86 -20.09 20.04 -34.45
C LEU A 86 -19.09 18.90 -34.64
N PRO A 87 -17.79 19.19 -34.86
CA PRO A 87 -16.77 18.15 -34.88
C PRO A 87 -16.51 17.59 -33.48
N GLY A 88 -16.47 16.25 -33.40
CA GLY A 88 -16.24 15.50 -32.15
C GLY A 88 -15.50 14.19 -32.41
N ASP A 89 -14.36 14.01 -31.73
CA ASP A 89 -13.45 12.89 -31.96
C ASP A 89 -14.00 11.54 -31.47
N HIS A 90 -15.05 11.56 -30.63
CA HIS A 90 -15.75 10.37 -30.13
C HIS A 90 -16.68 9.70 -31.16
N VAL A 91 -16.93 10.36 -32.27
CA VAL A 91 -17.75 9.78 -33.36
C VAL A 91 -16.94 8.76 -34.13
N THR A 92 -17.53 7.56 -34.34
CA THR A 92 -16.92 6.47 -35.12
C THR A 92 -17.78 6.07 -36.29
N ASP A 93 -17.23 5.34 -37.25
CA ASP A 93 -17.92 4.73 -38.38
C ASP A 93 -18.09 3.20 -38.23
N GLU A 94 -18.10 2.71 -36.97
CA GLU A 94 -18.30 1.28 -36.67
C GLU A 94 -19.79 0.92 -36.46
N ALA A 95 -20.62 1.90 -36.08
CA ALA A 95 -22.05 1.71 -35.82
C ALA A 95 -22.85 2.98 -36.08
N GLY A 96 -24.17 2.83 -36.32
CA GLY A 96 -25.07 3.95 -36.56
C GLY A 96 -24.96 4.52 -37.95
N THR A 97 -24.80 5.85 -38.09
CA THR A 97 -24.82 6.60 -39.33
C THR A 97 -23.51 7.35 -39.63
N GLY A 98 -22.55 7.35 -38.69
CA GLY A 98 -21.39 8.24 -38.69
C GLY A 98 -21.69 9.62 -38.10
N PHE A 99 -22.87 9.80 -37.49
CA PHE A 99 -23.28 10.99 -36.76
C PHE A 99 -23.81 10.57 -35.40
N VAL A 100 -23.58 11.40 -34.36
CA VAL A 100 -24.02 11.14 -33.00
C VAL A 100 -24.84 12.30 -32.48
N HIS A 101 -26.03 12.01 -31.97
CA HIS A 101 -26.82 12.98 -31.22
C HIS A 101 -26.07 13.38 -29.96
N THR A 102 -25.95 14.66 -29.70
CA THR A 102 -25.21 15.21 -28.57
C THR A 102 -26.15 15.96 -27.61
N ALA A 103 -26.24 15.45 -26.37
CA ALA A 103 -27.03 16.03 -25.30
C ALA A 103 -26.14 16.28 -24.06
N PRO A 104 -25.60 17.49 -23.85
CA PRO A 104 -24.60 17.80 -22.82
C PRO A 104 -24.99 17.44 -21.38
N SER A 105 -26.29 17.34 -21.10
CA SER A 105 -26.79 16.95 -19.78
C SER A 105 -26.87 15.43 -19.55
N HIS A 106 -26.54 14.58 -20.54
CA HIS A 106 -26.87 13.15 -20.52
C HIS A 106 -25.71 12.21 -20.95
N GLY A 107 -24.48 12.70 -21.01
CA GLY A 107 -23.29 11.90 -21.31
C GLY A 107 -21.99 12.68 -21.11
N ASP A 108 -20.89 12.00 -20.81
CA ASP A 108 -19.60 12.66 -20.54
C ASP A 108 -19.00 13.27 -21.82
N ASP A 109 -18.95 12.51 -22.90
CA ASP A 109 -18.45 13.00 -24.20
C ASP A 109 -19.29 14.17 -24.70
N ASP A 110 -20.63 14.07 -24.54
CA ASP A 110 -21.57 15.13 -24.87
C ASP A 110 -21.38 16.39 -24.01
N TYR A 111 -21.08 16.19 -22.72
CA TYR A 111 -20.78 17.29 -21.81
C TYR A 111 -19.51 18.02 -22.20
N GLN A 112 -18.44 17.29 -22.51
CA GLN A 112 -17.16 17.89 -22.93
C GLN A 112 -17.31 18.68 -24.24
N LEU A 113 -18.04 18.12 -25.23
CA LEU A 113 -18.35 18.82 -26.44
C LEU A 113 -19.24 20.06 -26.18
N GLY A 114 -20.19 19.90 -25.27
CA GLY A 114 -21.06 20.99 -24.80
C GLY A 114 -20.30 22.16 -24.16
N GLN A 115 -19.32 21.88 -23.34
CA GLN A 115 -18.43 22.88 -22.74
C GLN A 115 -17.58 23.59 -23.82
N LYS A 116 -16.97 22.84 -24.72
CA LYS A 116 -16.12 23.35 -25.80
C LYS A 116 -16.88 24.35 -26.69
N TYR A 117 -18.13 24.03 -27.02
CA TYR A 117 -18.94 24.85 -27.92
C TYR A 117 -20.05 25.67 -27.22
N LYS A 118 -20.02 25.71 -25.89
CA LYS A 118 -20.97 26.46 -25.05
C LYS A 118 -22.45 26.15 -25.37
N LEU A 119 -22.75 24.86 -25.54
CA LEU A 119 -24.12 24.41 -25.72
C LEU A 119 -24.94 24.60 -24.43
N PRO A 120 -26.24 24.87 -24.51
CA PRO A 120 -27.09 24.97 -23.35
C PRO A 120 -27.18 23.63 -22.59
N MET A 121 -27.14 23.70 -21.28
CA MET A 121 -27.37 22.55 -20.37
C MET A 121 -28.88 22.56 -20.03
N THR A 122 -29.61 21.59 -20.57
CA THR A 122 -31.04 21.45 -20.33
C THR A 122 -31.34 20.58 -19.12
N TYR A 123 -32.47 20.86 -18.45
CA TYR A 123 -32.93 20.15 -17.26
C TYR A 123 -34.22 19.41 -17.56
N ASN A 124 -34.15 18.27 -18.23
CA ASN A 124 -35.35 17.56 -18.73
C ASN A 124 -35.70 16.32 -17.90
N VAL A 125 -34.80 15.84 -17.04
CA VAL A 125 -34.97 14.60 -16.28
C VAL A 125 -35.00 14.91 -14.78
N GLU A 126 -36.06 14.52 -14.11
CA GLU A 126 -36.26 14.67 -12.66
C GLU A 126 -35.44 13.62 -11.85
N PRO A 127 -35.28 13.83 -10.52
CA PRO A 127 -34.55 12.90 -9.66
C PRO A 127 -35.07 11.45 -9.64
N ASP A 128 -36.35 11.27 -9.90
CA ASP A 128 -37.00 9.94 -9.98
C ASP A 128 -36.87 9.25 -11.34
N GLY A 129 -36.18 9.89 -12.29
CA GLY A 129 -35.98 9.37 -13.64
C GLY A 129 -37.14 9.53 -14.61
N THR A 130 -38.08 10.44 -14.29
CA THR A 130 -39.14 10.86 -15.20
C THR A 130 -38.75 12.14 -15.94
N TYR A 131 -39.37 12.42 -17.07
CA TYR A 131 -39.27 13.73 -17.66
C TYR A 131 -40.01 14.79 -16.79
N ARG A 132 -39.48 16.03 -16.75
CA ARG A 132 -40.16 17.13 -16.07
C ARG A 132 -41.62 17.25 -16.50
N ALA A 133 -42.51 17.50 -15.55
CA ALA A 133 -43.94 17.41 -15.78
C ALA A 133 -44.47 18.40 -16.85
N ASP A 134 -43.80 19.54 -17.04
CA ASP A 134 -44.15 20.60 -17.99
C ASP A 134 -43.53 20.41 -19.38
N LEU A 135 -42.76 19.32 -19.62
CA LEU A 135 -42.20 19.02 -20.92
C LEU A 135 -43.34 18.62 -21.89
N PRO A 136 -43.55 19.36 -22.99
CA PRO A 136 -44.61 19.02 -23.93
C PRO A 136 -44.50 17.59 -24.45
N ILE A 137 -45.63 16.92 -24.63
CA ILE A 137 -45.77 15.54 -25.15
C ILE A 137 -45.26 14.46 -24.19
N PHE A 138 -44.11 14.66 -23.54
CA PHE A 138 -43.37 13.60 -22.78
C PHE A 138 -43.44 13.80 -21.26
N GLY A 139 -44.02 14.88 -20.77
CA GLY A 139 -44.02 15.23 -19.35
C GLY A 139 -44.52 14.12 -18.44
N GLY A 140 -43.74 13.79 -17.39
CA GLY A 140 -44.04 12.75 -16.41
C GLY A 140 -43.78 11.31 -16.85
N GLU A 141 -43.33 11.08 -18.11
CA GLU A 141 -43.02 9.73 -18.59
C GLU A 141 -41.69 9.25 -18.02
N ALA A 142 -41.64 8.02 -17.47
CA ALA A 142 -40.44 7.40 -16.95
C ALA A 142 -39.52 6.91 -18.08
N ILE A 143 -38.21 7.16 -17.95
CA ILE A 143 -37.18 6.73 -18.89
C ILE A 143 -36.81 5.27 -18.62
N VAL A 144 -36.62 4.91 -17.32
CA VAL A 144 -36.35 3.56 -16.84
C VAL A 144 -37.35 3.25 -15.74
N GLN A 145 -37.94 2.07 -15.76
CA GLN A 145 -38.85 1.60 -14.73
C GLN A 145 -38.11 1.17 -13.44
N PRO A 146 -38.77 1.13 -12.28
CA PRO A 146 -38.14 0.70 -11.04
C PRO A 146 -37.51 -0.70 -11.06
N ASP A 147 -37.96 -1.58 -11.98
CA ASP A 147 -37.43 -2.91 -12.20
C ASP A 147 -36.25 -2.95 -13.19
N GLY A 148 -35.80 -1.79 -13.66
CA GLY A 148 -34.67 -1.65 -14.59
C GLY A 148 -35.00 -1.87 -16.07
N ARG A 149 -36.27 -2.09 -16.43
CA ARG A 149 -36.73 -2.16 -17.83
C ARG A 149 -36.92 -0.79 -18.41
N ASP A 150 -36.90 -0.70 -19.76
CA ASP A 150 -37.20 0.52 -20.47
C ASP A 150 -38.55 1.10 -20.05
N GLY A 151 -38.58 2.40 -19.81
CA GLY A 151 -39.80 3.14 -19.49
C GLY A 151 -40.63 3.51 -20.72
N PRO A 152 -41.86 4.01 -20.52
CA PRO A 152 -42.76 4.42 -21.61
C PRO A 152 -42.17 5.54 -22.47
N ALA A 153 -41.31 6.40 -21.92
CA ALA A 153 -40.66 7.51 -22.63
C ALA A 153 -39.95 7.06 -23.92
N ASN A 154 -39.25 5.91 -23.88
CA ASN A 154 -38.53 5.39 -25.04
C ASN A 154 -39.48 5.07 -26.21
N VAL A 155 -40.60 4.47 -25.91
CA VAL A 155 -41.61 4.14 -26.92
C VAL A 155 -42.32 5.42 -27.42
N SER A 156 -42.62 6.34 -26.54
CA SER A 156 -43.25 7.63 -26.83
C SER A 156 -42.39 8.45 -27.80
N VAL A 157 -41.10 8.60 -27.52
CA VAL A 157 -40.15 9.31 -28.40
C VAL A 157 -40.08 8.68 -29.79
N ILE A 158 -39.94 7.34 -29.88
CA ILE A 158 -39.91 6.65 -31.19
C ILE A 158 -41.19 6.85 -32.00
N LYS A 159 -42.36 6.82 -31.35
CA LYS A 159 -43.65 7.06 -32.00
C LYS A 159 -43.76 8.48 -32.54
N ASN A 160 -43.38 9.47 -31.73
CA ASN A 160 -43.45 10.89 -32.12
C ASN A 160 -42.46 11.19 -33.26
N LEU A 161 -41.28 10.62 -33.26
CA LEU A 161 -40.34 10.71 -34.42
C LEU A 161 -40.88 10.09 -35.68
N ALA A 162 -41.59 8.96 -35.59
CA ALA A 162 -42.25 8.34 -36.73
C ALA A 162 -43.41 9.16 -37.25
N TRP A 163 -44.25 9.74 -36.37
CA TRP A 163 -45.36 10.64 -36.78
C TRP A 163 -44.85 11.94 -37.40
N ALA A 164 -43.71 12.44 -36.96
CA ALA A 164 -43.06 13.61 -37.54
C ALA A 164 -42.32 13.32 -38.86
N GLU A 165 -42.39 12.07 -39.37
CA GLU A 165 -41.63 11.61 -40.52
C GLU A 165 -40.10 11.82 -40.41
N ALA A 166 -39.59 11.87 -39.16
CA ALA A 166 -38.22 12.15 -38.84
C ALA A 166 -37.43 10.89 -38.41
N LEU A 167 -38.03 9.69 -38.52
CA LEU A 167 -37.41 8.41 -38.19
C LEU A 167 -37.08 7.62 -39.46
N LEU A 168 -35.82 7.60 -39.90
CA LEU A 168 -35.37 6.86 -41.07
C LEU A 168 -35.38 5.33 -40.83
N ALA A 169 -34.80 4.89 -39.69
CA ALA A 169 -34.79 3.48 -39.30
C ALA A 169 -34.57 3.35 -37.78
N LYS A 170 -34.81 2.15 -37.26
CA LYS A 170 -34.49 1.81 -35.87
C LYS A 170 -33.78 0.46 -35.79
N GLY A 171 -32.85 0.34 -34.88
CA GLY A 171 -32.10 -0.89 -34.62
C GLY A 171 -31.98 -1.18 -33.13
N LYS A 172 -31.35 -2.31 -32.82
CA LYS A 172 -30.93 -2.67 -31.46
C LYS A 172 -29.45 -3.00 -31.50
N ILE A 173 -28.73 -2.46 -30.59
CA ILE A 173 -27.32 -2.78 -30.35
C ILE A 173 -27.16 -3.44 -28.98
N LYS A 174 -26.16 -4.30 -28.85
CA LYS A 174 -25.74 -4.87 -27.55
C LYS A 174 -24.38 -4.26 -27.20
N HIS A 175 -24.36 -3.49 -26.16
CA HIS A 175 -23.12 -2.85 -25.68
C HIS A 175 -23.05 -2.87 -24.14
N SER A 176 -21.87 -2.60 -23.58
CA SER A 176 -21.70 -2.42 -22.12
C SER A 176 -22.36 -1.11 -21.71
N TYR A 177 -23.21 -1.18 -20.69
CA TYR A 177 -23.89 -0.02 -20.14
C TYR A 177 -23.70 0.06 -18.61
N PRO A 178 -23.43 1.21 -18.03
CA PRO A 178 -23.23 1.33 -16.58
C PRO A 178 -24.49 1.01 -15.81
N HIS A 179 -24.32 0.17 -14.78
CA HIS A 179 -25.40 -0.22 -13.86
C HIS A 179 -24.99 0.12 -12.42
N SER A 180 -25.96 0.43 -11.58
CA SER A 180 -25.75 0.58 -10.16
C SER A 180 -25.22 -0.72 -9.56
N TRP A 181 -24.07 -0.64 -8.87
CA TRP A 181 -23.48 -1.81 -8.23
C TRP A 181 -24.39 -2.42 -7.14
N ARG A 182 -25.27 -1.61 -6.54
CA ARG A 182 -26.20 -2.03 -5.49
C ARG A 182 -27.52 -2.57 -6.05
N SER A 183 -28.25 -1.78 -6.82
CA SER A 183 -29.56 -2.16 -7.37
C SER A 183 -29.48 -3.03 -8.62
N LYS A 184 -28.32 -3.04 -9.29
CA LYS A 184 -28.11 -3.67 -10.61
C LYS A 184 -28.98 -3.08 -11.74
N ALA A 185 -29.70 -2.00 -11.48
CA ALA A 185 -30.48 -1.27 -12.47
C ALA A 185 -29.56 -0.38 -13.34
N PRO A 186 -29.91 -0.11 -14.61
CA PRO A 186 -29.19 0.81 -15.47
C PRO A 186 -29.21 2.22 -14.88
N LEU A 187 -28.12 2.97 -15.08
CA LEU A 187 -28.02 4.37 -14.63
C LEU A 187 -28.65 5.30 -15.66
N ILE A 188 -29.18 6.43 -15.18
CA ILE A 188 -29.56 7.56 -16.02
C ILE A 188 -28.55 8.68 -15.79
N TYR A 189 -27.88 9.12 -16.87
CA TYR A 189 -27.06 10.33 -16.84
C TYR A 189 -28.01 11.54 -16.87
N ARG A 190 -27.94 12.39 -15.86
CA ARG A 190 -28.76 13.58 -15.76
C ARG A 190 -27.99 14.77 -15.18
N ASN A 191 -28.32 15.94 -15.62
CA ASN A 191 -27.84 17.18 -15.03
C ASN A 191 -28.45 17.35 -13.63
N THR A 192 -27.62 17.57 -12.61
CA THR A 192 -28.05 17.72 -11.22
C THR A 192 -27.27 18.87 -10.59
N PRO A 193 -27.94 19.85 -9.94
CA PRO A 193 -27.24 20.86 -9.15
C PRO A 193 -26.37 20.20 -8.08
N GLN A 194 -25.11 20.63 -7.97
CA GLN A 194 -24.15 20.07 -7.03
C GLN A 194 -23.30 21.19 -6.42
N TRP A 195 -22.74 20.89 -5.24
CA TRP A 195 -21.75 21.74 -4.59
C TRP A 195 -20.35 21.24 -4.89
N PHE A 196 -19.48 22.16 -5.30
CA PHE A 196 -18.11 21.83 -5.69
C PHE A 196 -17.11 22.60 -4.83
N ALA A 197 -16.01 21.95 -4.45
CA ALA A 197 -14.80 22.65 -4.10
C ALA A 197 -14.02 22.94 -5.40
N ALA A 198 -13.93 24.23 -5.75
CA ALA A 198 -13.21 24.69 -6.95
C ALA A 198 -11.69 24.63 -6.69
N ILE A 199 -11.03 23.57 -7.15
CA ILE A 199 -9.65 23.28 -6.78
C ILE A 199 -8.61 24.13 -7.52
N ASP A 200 -8.98 24.75 -8.62
CA ASP A 200 -8.10 25.62 -9.41
C ASP A 200 -8.30 27.12 -9.14
N LYS A 201 -9.39 27.48 -8.47
CA LYS A 201 -9.66 28.87 -8.16
C LYS A 201 -8.63 29.43 -7.20
N PRO A 202 -8.01 30.59 -7.50
CA PRO A 202 -7.13 31.25 -6.55
C PRO A 202 -7.85 31.57 -5.24
N LEU A 203 -7.18 31.31 -4.11
CA LEU A 203 -7.67 31.59 -2.77
C LEU A 203 -6.93 32.81 -2.22
N ASP A 204 -7.68 33.82 -1.80
CA ASP A 204 -7.15 35.01 -1.13
C ASP A 204 -7.32 34.86 0.39
N ASP A 205 -6.59 33.89 0.95
CA ASP A 205 -6.74 33.46 2.35
C ASP A 205 -5.44 33.66 3.20
N GLY A 206 -4.42 34.28 2.62
CA GLY A 206 -3.13 34.52 3.30
C GLY A 206 -2.25 33.27 3.42
N MET A 207 -2.65 32.11 2.91
CA MET A 207 -1.89 30.84 3.00
C MET A 207 -1.23 30.44 1.67
N GLY A 208 -0.76 31.42 0.90
CA GLY A 208 -0.23 31.22 -0.44
C GLY A 208 1.19 30.65 -0.54
N GLU A 209 1.86 30.32 0.58
CA GLU A 209 3.26 29.86 0.60
C GLU A 209 3.54 28.71 -0.40
N TYR A 210 2.63 27.74 -0.48
CA TYR A 210 2.78 26.56 -1.33
C TYR A 210 1.94 26.61 -2.61
N GLY A 211 1.25 27.69 -2.87
CA GLY A 211 0.48 27.91 -4.09
C GLY A 211 -0.79 28.72 -3.89
N ALA A 212 -1.28 29.32 -4.96
CA ALA A 212 -2.47 30.19 -4.93
C ALA A 212 -3.79 29.41 -4.91
N SER A 213 -3.81 28.13 -5.33
CA SER A 213 -5.02 27.31 -5.40
C SER A 213 -4.86 26.00 -4.63
N ILE A 214 -5.95 25.31 -4.36
CA ILE A 214 -5.94 24.00 -3.68
C ILE A 214 -5.05 23.03 -4.44
N ARG A 215 -5.19 22.94 -5.77
CA ARG A 215 -4.36 22.06 -6.62
C ARG A 215 -2.89 22.41 -6.52
N ALA A 216 -2.54 23.67 -6.64
CA ALA A 216 -1.14 24.11 -6.59
C ALA A 216 -0.48 23.77 -5.24
N ARG A 217 -1.20 23.98 -4.13
CA ARG A 217 -0.76 23.64 -2.77
C ARG A 217 -0.60 22.14 -2.59
N ALA A 218 -1.57 21.36 -3.10
CA ALA A 218 -1.53 19.89 -3.02
C ALA A 218 -0.34 19.33 -3.81
N LEU A 219 -0.13 19.76 -5.05
CA LEU A 219 1.00 19.30 -5.88
C LEU A 219 2.35 19.71 -5.27
N THR A 220 2.48 20.94 -4.78
CA THR A 220 3.70 21.37 -4.08
C THR A 220 3.95 20.54 -2.81
N SER A 221 2.91 20.23 -2.06
CA SER A 221 3.02 19.37 -0.87
C SER A 221 3.48 17.97 -1.24
N ILE A 222 2.89 17.35 -2.26
CA ILE A 222 3.29 16.03 -2.76
C ILE A 222 4.78 15.99 -3.10
N ASP A 223 5.27 17.03 -3.75
CA ASP A 223 6.60 17.05 -4.32
C ASP A 223 7.70 17.44 -3.32
N LYS A 224 7.37 18.31 -2.36
CA LYS A 224 8.39 18.97 -1.52
C LYS A 224 8.23 18.72 -0.02
N LEU A 225 7.05 18.37 0.47
CA LEU A 225 6.76 18.34 1.90
C LEU A 225 6.51 16.93 2.44
N VAL A 226 6.24 15.97 1.56
CA VAL A 226 5.82 14.62 1.97
C VAL A 226 6.84 13.57 1.53
N THR A 227 7.24 12.72 2.47
CA THR A 227 8.03 11.52 2.19
C THR A 227 7.11 10.35 1.82
N TRP A 228 7.39 9.68 0.70
CA TRP A 228 6.56 8.59 0.17
C TRP A 228 7.28 7.25 0.31
N THR A 229 6.62 6.27 0.92
CA THR A 229 7.09 4.89 1.04
C THR A 229 6.01 3.93 0.50
N PRO A 230 6.21 3.23 -0.62
CA PRO A 230 7.33 3.39 -1.56
C PRO A 230 7.26 4.70 -2.36
N GLN A 231 8.37 5.11 -2.94
CA GLN A 231 8.46 6.35 -3.72
C GLN A 231 7.47 6.41 -4.92
N THR A 232 7.06 5.27 -5.44
CA THR A 232 6.06 5.16 -6.52
C THR A 232 4.70 5.76 -6.16
N GLY A 233 4.36 5.79 -4.87
CA GLY A 233 3.13 6.41 -4.34
C GLY A 233 3.03 7.89 -4.69
N ARG A 234 4.16 8.63 -4.68
CA ARG A 234 4.23 10.03 -5.10
C ARG A 234 3.70 10.22 -6.53
N ASN A 235 4.22 9.47 -7.48
CA ASN A 235 3.84 9.63 -8.89
C ASN A 235 2.35 9.33 -9.10
N ARG A 236 1.85 8.33 -8.38
CA ARG A 236 0.45 7.92 -8.46
C ARG A 236 -0.50 9.03 -7.97
N ILE A 237 -0.27 9.58 -6.78
CA ILE A 237 -1.14 10.63 -6.24
C ILE A 237 -0.96 11.95 -6.99
N HIS A 238 0.26 12.26 -7.44
CA HIS A 238 0.55 13.45 -8.24
C HIS A 238 -0.31 13.47 -9.51
N SER A 239 -0.27 12.40 -10.32
CA SER A 239 -1.08 12.30 -11.53
C SER A 239 -2.59 12.35 -11.24
N MET A 240 -3.04 11.73 -10.15
CA MET A 240 -4.45 11.79 -9.75
C MET A 240 -4.89 13.19 -9.35
N VAL A 241 -4.05 13.98 -8.69
CA VAL A 241 -4.37 15.36 -8.29
C VAL A 241 -4.24 16.31 -9.48
N GLU A 242 -3.22 16.13 -10.33
CA GLU A 242 -2.99 16.95 -11.53
C GLU A 242 -4.18 16.92 -12.49
N ASN A 243 -4.76 15.74 -12.71
CA ASN A 243 -5.86 15.53 -13.66
C ASN A 243 -7.26 15.52 -12.98
N ARG A 244 -7.34 15.87 -11.71
CA ARG A 244 -8.60 15.82 -10.99
C ARG A 244 -9.51 16.97 -11.39
N PRO A 245 -10.81 16.75 -11.70
CA PRO A 245 -11.79 17.82 -11.79
C PRO A 245 -12.11 18.42 -10.40
N ASP A 246 -12.88 19.49 -10.36
CA ASP A 246 -13.42 20.04 -9.12
C ASP A 246 -14.09 18.96 -8.26
N TRP A 247 -13.95 19.05 -6.96
CA TRP A 247 -14.46 18.04 -6.04
C TRP A 247 -15.94 18.25 -5.73
N VAL A 248 -16.78 17.35 -6.18
CA VAL A 248 -18.21 17.33 -5.84
C VAL A 248 -18.39 16.95 -4.38
N LEU A 249 -18.82 17.88 -3.55
CA LEU A 249 -18.98 17.68 -2.11
C LEU A 249 -20.36 17.16 -1.73
N SER A 250 -21.40 17.54 -2.47
CA SER A 250 -22.79 17.19 -2.14
C SER A 250 -23.16 15.78 -2.59
N ARG A 251 -24.02 15.14 -1.79
CA ARG A 251 -24.64 13.85 -2.09
C ARG A 251 -26.12 13.91 -1.75
N GLN A 252 -26.98 13.35 -2.61
CA GLN A 252 -28.40 13.20 -2.43
C GLN A 252 -28.67 11.87 -1.72
N ARG A 253 -28.44 11.84 -0.40
CA ARG A 253 -28.60 10.67 0.46
C ARG A 253 -29.46 11.02 1.66
N ALA A 254 -30.16 10.02 2.19
CA ALA A 254 -30.96 10.17 3.39
C ALA A 254 -30.13 10.19 4.69
N TRP A 255 -28.87 9.76 4.63
CA TRP A 255 -27.97 9.69 5.78
C TRP A 255 -26.58 10.21 5.40
N GLY A 256 -25.99 10.98 6.29
CA GLY A 256 -24.68 11.60 6.18
C GLY A 256 -24.59 12.89 6.96
N VAL A 257 -23.40 13.50 7.01
CA VAL A 257 -23.20 14.82 7.61
C VAL A 257 -23.82 15.89 6.70
N PRO A 258 -24.70 16.77 7.22
CA PRO A 258 -25.34 17.80 6.41
C PRO A 258 -24.34 18.79 5.81
N LEU A 259 -24.61 19.25 4.60
CA LEU A 259 -23.91 20.39 4.00
C LEU A 259 -24.55 21.66 4.53
N THR A 260 -23.97 22.24 5.58
CA THR A 260 -24.56 23.29 6.42
C THR A 260 -24.50 24.68 5.78
N CYS A 261 -25.26 24.87 4.70
CA CYS A 261 -25.30 26.12 3.95
C CYS A 261 -26.72 26.67 3.87
N PHE A 262 -26.83 28.01 3.89
CA PHE A 262 -28.03 28.76 3.53
C PHE A 262 -27.76 29.57 2.26
N VAL A 263 -28.64 29.49 1.27
CA VAL A 263 -28.50 30.15 -0.02
C VAL A 263 -29.66 31.14 -0.22
N LYS A 264 -29.36 32.27 -0.84
CA LYS A 264 -30.39 33.32 -1.07
C LYS A 264 -31.38 32.85 -2.11
N THR A 265 -32.65 32.84 -1.73
CA THR A 265 -33.77 32.40 -2.57
C THR A 265 -33.84 33.20 -3.88
N GLY A 266 -33.88 32.51 -5.01
CA GLY A 266 -33.96 33.11 -6.33
C GLY A 266 -32.67 33.77 -6.84
N ALA A 267 -31.58 33.78 -6.07
CA ALA A 267 -30.29 34.27 -6.54
C ALA A 267 -29.61 33.25 -7.45
N LYS A 268 -28.79 33.74 -8.40
CA LYS A 268 -27.99 32.87 -9.26
C LYS A 268 -26.81 32.33 -8.46
N PRO A 269 -26.35 31.09 -8.74
CA PRO A 269 -25.22 30.46 -8.02
C PRO A 269 -23.92 31.24 -8.09
N ASP A 270 -23.68 32.03 -9.12
CA ASP A 270 -22.52 32.89 -9.30
C ASP A 270 -22.63 34.27 -8.66
N ALA A 271 -23.77 34.60 -8.09
CA ALA A 271 -23.96 35.88 -7.41
C ALA A 271 -23.10 35.94 -6.12
N PRO A 272 -22.47 37.11 -5.82
CA PRO A 272 -21.63 37.25 -4.63
C PRO A 272 -22.32 37.01 -3.30
N ASP A 273 -23.63 37.25 -3.26
CA ASP A 273 -24.51 37.11 -2.10
C ASP A 273 -25.36 35.84 -2.10
N PHE A 274 -25.06 34.89 -3.03
CA PHE A 274 -25.76 33.60 -3.12
C PHE A 274 -25.60 32.78 -1.83
N LEU A 275 -24.40 32.63 -1.34
CA LEU A 275 -24.11 31.89 -0.11
C LEU A 275 -24.07 32.84 1.10
N LEU A 276 -24.86 32.57 2.12
CA LEU A 276 -24.76 33.28 3.39
C LEU A 276 -23.44 32.97 4.09
N ARG A 277 -22.63 34.01 4.32
CA ARG A 277 -21.34 33.93 4.99
C ARG A 277 -21.35 34.78 6.24
N ASP A 278 -21.81 34.23 7.36
CA ASP A 278 -21.84 34.90 8.65
C ASP A 278 -21.35 33.97 9.75
N SER A 279 -20.26 34.35 10.45
CA SER A 279 -19.66 33.55 11.50
C SER A 279 -20.61 33.25 12.65
N ARG A 280 -21.53 34.19 12.99
CA ARG A 280 -22.54 34.00 14.05
C ARG A 280 -23.46 32.82 13.74
N VAL A 281 -23.84 32.67 12.46
CA VAL A 281 -24.64 31.53 12.00
C VAL A 281 -23.84 30.23 12.10
N ASN A 282 -22.61 30.25 11.67
CA ASN A 282 -21.74 29.07 11.76
C ASN A 282 -21.52 28.63 13.22
N ASP A 283 -21.23 29.57 14.13
CA ASP A 283 -21.04 29.28 15.56
C ASP A 283 -22.30 28.67 16.18
N ARG A 284 -23.50 29.17 15.80
CA ARG A 284 -24.77 28.60 16.26
C ARG A 284 -25.03 27.21 15.73
N ILE A 285 -24.65 26.92 14.49
CA ILE A 285 -24.78 25.58 13.90
C ILE A 285 -23.85 24.61 14.65
N VAL A 286 -22.59 25.00 14.89
CA VAL A 286 -21.63 24.19 15.67
C VAL A 286 -22.18 23.89 17.07
N ALA A 287 -22.62 24.91 17.81
CA ALA A 287 -23.20 24.73 19.13
C ALA A 287 -24.47 23.85 19.14
N ALA A 288 -25.31 23.96 18.10
CA ALA A 288 -26.47 23.10 17.97
C ALA A 288 -26.08 21.64 17.69
N PHE A 289 -25.08 21.40 16.87
CA PHE A 289 -24.60 20.05 16.56
C PHE A 289 -23.92 19.40 17.78
N GLU A 290 -23.14 20.15 18.54
CA GLU A 290 -22.56 19.69 19.80
C GLU A 290 -23.63 19.28 20.83
N ALA A 291 -24.70 20.06 20.94
CA ALA A 291 -25.74 19.82 21.95
C ALA A 291 -26.76 18.76 21.52
N GLU A 292 -27.12 18.66 20.23
CA GLU A 292 -28.28 17.91 19.74
C GLU A 292 -27.94 16.88 18.66
N GLY A 293 -26.70 16.85 18.17
CA GLY A 293 -26.25 16.02 17.03
C GLY A 293 -26.60 16.63 15.68
N ALA A 294 -25.96 16.13 14.62
CA ALA A 294 -26.09 16.68 13.26
C ALA A 294 -27.49 16.57 12.66
N ASP A 295 -28.32 15.63 13.12
CA ASP A 295 -29.71 15.44 12.64
C ASP A 295 -30.63 16.64 12.98
N VAL A 296 -30.20 17.50 13.91
CA VAL A 296 -30.95 18.74 14.22
C VAL A 296 -31.10 19.65 13.00
N TRP A 297 -30.17 19.54 12.03
CA TRP A 297 -30.24 20.27 10.75
C TRP A 297 -31.59 20.11 10.04
N TYR A 298 -32.15 18.91 10.08
CA TYR A 298 -33.40 18.57 9.38
C TYR A 298 -34.68 18.82 10.20
N ARG A 299 -34.53 19.31 11.43
CA ARG A 299 -35.69 19.60 12.27
C ARG A 299 -36.43 20.87 11.82
N GLN A 300 -37.77 20.83 11.86
CA GLN A 300 -38.59 21.97 11.57
C GLN A 300 -38.22 23.17 12.47
N GLY A 301 -38.11 24.35 11.87
CA GLY A 301 -37.78 25.61 12.56
C GLY A 301 -36.27 25.82 12.78
N PHE A 302 -35.39 24.87 12.40
CA PHE A 302 -33.95 25.01 12.58
C PHE A 302 -33.40 26.23 11.81
N LYS A 303 -33.81 26.42 10.55
CA LYS A 303 -33.44 27.60 9.73
C LYS A 303 -33.72 28.91 10.45
N ALA A 304 -34.96 29.08 10.93
CA ALA A 304 -35.35 30.28 11.64
C ALA A 304 -34.53 30.51 12.92
N ARG A 305 -34.23 29.44 13.68
CA ARG A 305 -33.39 29.52 14.89
C ARG A 305 -31.94 29.96 14.56
N MET A 306 -31.38 29.49 13.47
CA MET A 306 -30.01 29.85 13.09
C MET A 306 -29.90 31.27 12.55
N LEU A 307 -30.89 31.72 11.80
CA LEU A 307 -30.92 33.04 11.15
C LEU A 307 -31.47 34.16 12.02
N ASP A 308 -32.04 33.89 13.20
CA ASP A 308 -32.63 34.87 14.11
C ASP A 308 -31.67 36.05 14.38
N GLY A 309 -32.14 37.28 14.14
CA GLY A 309 -31.33 38.51 14.32
C GLY A 309 -30.11 38.65 13.40
N VAL A 310 -29.99 37.80 12.36
CA VAL A 310 -28.93 37.85 11.35
C VAL A 310 -29.46 38.10 9.97
N ALA A 311 -30.48 37.34 9.54
CA ALA A 311 -31.11 37.45 8.24
C ALA A 311 -32.60 37.02 8.34
N ASP A 312 -33.41 37.46 7.37
CA ASP A 312 -34.78 36.99 7.27
C ASP A 312 -34.79 35.53 6.77
N PRO A 313 -35.37 34.58 7.53
CA PRO A 313 -35.45 33.20 7.08
C PRO A 313 -36.16 32.98 5.75
N ASP A 314 -37.09 33.85 5.38
CA ASP A 314 -37.86 33.74 4.14
C ASP A 314 -37.04 34.14 2.89
N ASP A 315 -35.94 34.86 3.09
CA ASP A 315 -34.99 35.22 2.02
C ASP A 315 -33.99 34.11 1.69
N TYR A 316 -33.96 33.02 2.46
CA TYR A 316 -32.92 31.97 2.30
C TYR A 316 -33.53 30.57 2.25
N ASP A 317 -32.96 29.74 1.41
CA ASP A 317 -33.20 28.29 1.35
C ASP A 317 -32.11 27.53 2.10
N GLN A 318 -32.52 26.51 2.86
CA GLN A 318 -31.62 25.61 3.57
C GLN A 318 -31.19 24.48 2.65
N VAL A 319 -29.91 24.25 2.51
CA VAL A 319 -29.36 23.12 1.72
C VAL A 319 -29.61 21.81 2.45
N MET A 320 -30.23 20.86 1.77
CA MET A 320 -30.63 19.56 2.36
C MET A 320 -29.72 18.41 1.95
N ASP A 321 -28.72 18.66 1.12
CA ASP A 321 -27.73 17.67 0.73
C ASP A 321 -26.83 17.28 1.90
N VAL A 322 -26.25 16.08 1.84
CA VAL A 322 -25.20 15.64 2.77
C VAL A 322 -23.83 15.73 2.10
N LEU A 323 -22.78 15.79 2.91
CA LEU A 323 -21.41 15.78 2.45
C LEU A 323 -21.01 14.41 1.89
N ASP A 324 -20.06 14.41 0.98
CA ASP A 324 -19.32 13.22 0.59
C ASP A 324 -18.62 12.62 1.81
N VAL A 325 -18.79 11.34 2.08
CA VAL A 325 -18.14 10.63 3.20
C VAL A 325 -16.62 10.74 3.16
N TRP A 326 -16.03 10.94 1.97
CA TRP A 326 -14.60 11.22 1.85
C TRP A 326 -14.20 12.60 2.38
N PHE A 327 -15.14 13.54 2.46
CA PHE A 327 -14.94 14.81 3.14
C PHE A 327 -14.86 14.60 4.65
N ASP A 328 -15.79 13.81 5.22
CA ASP A 328 -15.81 13.48 6.64
C ASP A 328 -14.51 12.78 7.07
N SER A 329 -14.15 11.71 6.35
CA SER A 329 -12.89 10.98 6.62
C SER A 329 -11.64 11.84 6.38
N GLY A 330 -11.69 12.73 5.39
CA GLY A 330 -10.59 13.66 5.09
C GLY A 330 -10.30 14.64 6.22
N SER A 331 -11.28 14.94 7.10
CA SER A 331 -11.15 15.92 8.18
C SER A 331 -10.45 15.39 9.45
N THR A 332 -9.99 14.13 9.48
CA THR A 332 -9.25 13.53 10.63
C THR A 332 -8.05 14.36 11.07
N HIS A 333 -7.38 15.06 10.16
CA HIS A 333 -6.31 16.00 10.50
C HIS A 333 -6.75 17.15 11.41
N ALA A 334 -8.06 17.47 11.44
CA ALA A 334 -8.63 18.46 12.35
C ALA A 334 -9.01 17.81 13.69
N PHE A 335 -10.02 16.96 13.71
CA PHE A 335 -10.59 16.46 14.97
C PHE A 335 -9.76 15.38 15.67
N VAL A 336 -8.89 14.63 14.94
CA VAL A 336 -8.00 13.64 15.56
C VAL A 336 -6.64 14.24 15.87
N ILE A 337 -6.04 15.02 14.98
CA ILE A 337 -4.66 15.48 15.14
C ILE A 337 -4.59 16.84 15.82
N ARG A 338 -5.35 17.84 15.36
CA ARG A 338 -5.27 19.21 15.90
C ARG A 338 -6.00 19.36 17.22
N ASP A 339 -7.22 18.86 17.30
CA ASP A 339 -8.17 19.22 18.37
C ASP A 339 -8.03 18.33 19.62
N ARG A 340 -7.25 17.23 19.55
CA ARG A 340 -6.95 16.42 20.73
C ARG A 340 -5.86 17.03 21.59
N ALA A 341 -5.97 16.83 22.92
CA ALA A 341 -5.00 17.35 23.88
C ALA A 341 -3.58 16.76 23.70
N ASP A 342 -3.49 15.52 23.22
CA ASP A 342 -2.26 14.80 22.90
C ASP A 342 -1.89 14.86 21.41
N GLY A 343 -2.61 15.66 20.63
CA GLY A 343 -2.39 15.83 19.21
C GLY A 343 -1.34 16.87 18.85
N SER A 344 -1.20 17.13 17.56
CA SER A 344 -0.33 18.16 17.02
C SER A 344 -1.14 19.41 16.68
N PRO A 345 -0.88 20.58 17.32
CA PRO A 345 -1.69 21.80 17.14
C PRO A 345 -1.71 22.31 15.68
N ASP A 346 -0.69 21.98 14.88
CA ASP A 346 -0.64 22.30 13.45
C ASP A 346 -1.49 21.34 12.59
N GLY A 347 -2.03 20.26 13.18
CA GLY A 347 -2.82 19.25 12.50
C GLY A 347 -2.04 18.44 11.48
N ILE A 348 -0.72 18.29 11.67
CA ILE A 348 0.16 17.54 10.78
C ILE A 348 0.55 16.22 11.45
N ALA A 349 0.14 15.12 10.86
CA ALA A 349 0.55 13.78 11.27
C ALA A 349 1.99 13.48 10.82
N ASP A 350 2.73 12.71 11.62
CA ASP A 350 4.04 12.22 11.21
C ASP A 350 3.92 11.21 10.07
N LEU A 351 2.91 10.32 10.12
CA LEU A 351 2.70 9.25 9.15
C LEU A 351 1.21 8.99 8.92
N TYR A 352 0.79 8.95 7.62
CA TYR A 352 -0.44 8.29 7.19
C TYR A 352 -0.10 6.92 6.62
N LEU A 353 -0.80 5.87 7.09
CA LEU A 353 -0.53 4.48 6.74
C LEU A 353 -1.84 3.79 6.33
N GLU A 354 -1.92 3.35 5.06
CA GLU A 354 -3.05 2.58 4.51
C GLU A 354 -2.64 1.84 3.22
N GLY A 355 -3.61 1.15 2.62
CA GLY A 355 -3.46 0.47 1.34
C GLY A 355 -3.27 1.41 0.15
N THR A 356 -2.75 0.87 -0.94
CA THR A 356 -2.48 1.63 -2.18
C THR A 356 -3.72 2.21 -2.84
N ASP A 357 -4.93 1.70 -2.56
CA ASP A 357 -6.21 2.22 -3.03
C ASP A 357 -6.53 3.61 -2.43
N GLN A 358 -5.97 3.94 -1.26
CA GLN A 358 -6.22 5.20 -0.57
C GLN A 358 -5.54 6.42 -1.21
N HIS A 359 -4.72 6.25 -2.23
CA HIS A 359 -4.30 7.36 -3.08
C HIS A 359 -5.48 8.06 -3.78
N ARG A 360 -6.57 7.32 -4.05
CA ARG A 360 -7.83 7.84 -4.58
C ARG A 360 -8.92 8.04 -3.51
N GLY A 361 -8.61 7.74 -2.27
CA GLY A 361 -9.51 7.85 -1.13
C GLY A 361 -8.99 8.82 -0.08
N TRP A 362 -8.72 8.33 1.12
CA TRP A 362 -8.38 9.10 2.30
C TRP A 362 -7.15 9.99 2.16
N PHE A 363 -6.08 9.51 1.54
CA PHE A 363 -4.88 10.34 1.34
C PHE A 363 -5.18 11.58 0.50
N GLN A 364 -5.96 11.42 -0.58
CA GLN A 364 -6.29 12.52 -1.47
C GLN A 364 -7.31 13.47 -0.85
N SER A 365 -8.35 12.96 -0.19
CA SER A 365 -9.37 13.81 0.45
C SER A 365 -8.79 14.63 1.58
N SER A 366 -7.96 14.04 2.45
CA SER A 366 -7.23 14.76 3.50
C SER A 366 -6.28 15.82 2.93
N LEU A 367 -5.56 15.47 1.85
CA LEU A 367 -4.64 16.40 1.19
C LEU A 367 -5.36 17.62 0.63
N LEU A 368 -6.44 17.43 -0.13
CA LEU A 368 -7.19 18.52 -0.74
C LEU A 368 -7.85 19.40 0.33
N GLN A 369 -8.44 18.80 1.35
CA GLN A 369 -9.08 19.53 2.42
C GLN A 369 -8.07 20.34 3.25
N ALA A 370 -6.94 19.76 3.62
CA ALA A 370 -5.89 20.48 4.35
C ALA A 370 -5.23 21.57 3.47
N SER A 371 -5.05 21.33 2.17
CA SER A 371 -4.58 22.34 1.22
C SER A 371 -5.56 23.53 1.13
N ALA A 372 -6.87 23.26 1.21
CA ALA A 372 -7.90 24.30 1.25
C ALA A 372 -7.95 25.08 2.56
N THR A 373 -7.76 24.40 3.71
CA THR A 373 -8.03 24.98 5.03
C THR A 373 -6.77 25.36 5.81
N ARG A 374 -5.58 24.90 5.39
CA ARG A 374 -4.29 25.10 6.07
C ARG A 374 -3.15 25.39 5.12
N GLY A 375 -3.39 25.43 3.82
CA GLY A 375 -2.40 25.77 2.81
C GLY A 375 -1.39 24.67 2.46
N ARG A 376 -1.43 23.47 3.09
CA ARG A 376 -0.47 22.38 2.89
C ARG A 376 -1.02 21.00 3.21
N ALA A 377 -0.25 19.94 2.90
CA ALA A 377 -0.59 18.58 3.29
C ALA A 377 -0.69 18.39 4.82
N PRO A 378 -1.59 17.51 5.29
CA PRO A 378 -1.79 17.23 6.71
C PRO A 378 -0.87 16.12 7.26
N TYR A 379 0.16 15.72 6.51
CA TYR A 379 1.08 14.66 6.89
C TYR A 379 2.50 14.95 6.39
N LYS A 380 3.51 14.44 7.12
CA LYS A 380 4.94 14.49 6.76
C LYS A 380 5.35 13.30 5.92
N GLY A 381 4.74 12.13 6.17
CA GLY A 381 5.00 10.88 5.47
C GLY A 381 3.73 10.13 5.12
N VAL A 382 3.79 9.37 4.02
CA VAL A 382 2.76 8.42 3.62
C VAL A 382 3.42 7.08 3.34
N LEU A 383 2.98 6.05 4.06
CA LEU A 383 3.39 4.67 3.84
C LEU A 383 2.20 3.89 3.27
N THR A 384 2.42 3.20 2.15
CA THR A 384 1.37 2.39 1.52
C THR A 384 1.77 0.93 1.43
N HIS A 385 0.80 0.06 1.68
CA HIS A 385 0.95 -1.37 1.51
C HIS A 385 0.05 -1.92 0.39
N GLY A 386 0.40 -3.10 -0.13
CA GLY A 386 -0.42 -3.87 -1.05
C GLY A 386 -1.59 -4.58 -0.34
N PHE A 387 -2.32 -5.39 -1.10
CA PHE A 387 -3.41 -6.20 -0.58
C PHE A 387 -2.90 -7.54 -0.04
N THR A 388 -3.62 -8.08 0.93
CA THR A 388 -3.40 -9.45 1.40
C THR A 388 -4.24 -10.41 0.58
N LEU A 389 -3.58 -11.37 -0.06
CA LEU A 389 -4.15 -12.40 -0.92
C LEU A 389 -4.06 -13.77 -0.24
N ASP A 390 -4.86 -14.73 -0.67
CA ASP A 390 -4.70 -16.11 -0.24
C ASP A 390 -3.39 -16.74 -0.77
N GLU A 391 -3.08 -17.98 -0.37
CA GLU A 391 -1.86 -18.69 -0.83
C GLU A 391 -1.75 -18.81 -2.34
N LYS A 392 -2.88 -18.85 -3.05
CA LYS A 392 -2.94 -18.94 -4.52
C LYS A 392 -2.83 -17.59 -5.20
N GLY A 393 -2.78 -16.50 -4.43
CA GLY A 393 -2.73 -15.13 -4.95
C GLY A 393 -4.08 -14.59 -5.39
N MET A 394 -5.18 -15.17 -4.88
CA MET A 394 -6.53 -14.71 -5.17
C MET A 394 -7.02 -13.74 -4.08
N LYS A 395 -7.83 -12.77 -4.48
CA LYS A 395 -8.48 -11.86 -3.55
C LYS A 395 -9.36 -12.63 -2.56
N MET A 396 -9.17 -12.39 -1.28
CA MET A 396 -9.99 -13.00 -0.24
C MET A 396 -11.40 -12.41 -0.21
N SER A 397 -12.41 -13.26 -0.10
CA SER A 397 -13.80 -12.85 0.09
C SER A 397 -14.59 -13.92 0.84
N LYS A 398 -15.61 -13.48 1.59
CA LYS A 398 -16.52 -14.40 2.29
C LYS A 398 -17.25 -15.33 1.34
N SER A 399 -17.59 -14.86 0.14
CA SER A 399 -18.29 -15.66 -0.87
C SER A 399 -17.44 -16.79 -1.48
N LEU A 400 -16.11 -16.64 -1.48
CA LEU A 400 -15.17 -17.68 -1.93
C LEU A 400 -14.73 -18.62 -0.81
N GLY A 401 -15.00 -18.27 0.45
CA GLY A 401 -14.60 -19.06 1.62
C GLY A 401 -13.08 -19.15 1.82
N ASN A 402 -12.30 -18.25 1.21
CA ASN A 402 -10.83 -18.19 1.27
C ASN A 402 -10.30 -17.11 2.21
N THR A 403 -11.16 -16.58 3.08
CA THR A 403 -10.78 -15.52 4.03
C THR A 403 -10.02 -16.11 5.21
N ILE A 404 -8.86 -15.52 5.53
CA ILE A 404 -8.12 -15.80 6.76
C ILE A 404 -8.42 -14.70 7.76
N VAL A 405 -8.94 -15.13 8.92
CA VAL A 405 -9.34 -14.22 9.99
C VAL A 405 -8.16 -14.03 10.94
N PRO A 406 -7.68 -12.78 11.21
CA PRO A 406 -6.55 -12.57 12.11
C PRO A 406 -6.71 -13.20 13.49
N ALA A 407 -7.92 -13.19 14.07
CA ALA A 407 -8.17 -13.80 15.37
C ALA A 407 -7.87 -15.31 15.37
N GLU A 408 -8.24 -16.04 14.32
CA GLU A 408 -7.95 -17.48 14.20
C GLU A 408 -6.43 -17.75 14.14
N VAL A 409 -5.68 -16.88 13.45
CA VAL A 409 -4.21 -16.96 13.40
C VAL A 409 -3.61 -16.68 14.78
N VAL A 410 -4.13 -15.68 15.49
CA VAL A 410 -3.68 -15.33 16.85
C VAL A 410 -3.98 -16.47 17.83
N ASP A 411 -5.15 -17.07 17.75
CA ASP A 411 -5.54 -18.21 18.62
C ASP A 411 -4.67 -19.46 18.36
N GLN A 412 -4.29 -19.71 17.12
CA GLN A 412 -3.50 -20.88 16.76
C GLN A 412 -2.00 -20.69 16.97
N TYR A 413 -1.46 -19.54 16.63
CA TYR A 413 -0.01 -19.29 16.55
C TYR A 413 0.49 -18.20 17.51
N GLY A 414 -0.39 -17.34 18.01
CA GLY A 414 -0.04 -16.13 18.75
C GLY A 414 0.15 -14.90 17.84
N ALA A 415 -0.05 -13.72 18.41
CA ALA A 415 0.04 -12.45 17.68
C ALA A 415 1.43 -12.20 17.07
N ASP A 416 2.51 -12.61 17.76
CA ASP A 416 3.88 -12.42 17.28
C ASP A 416 4.16 -13.14 15.97
N ILE A 417 3.51 -14.28 15.69
CA ILE A 417 3.67 -14.98 14.41
C ILE A 417 3.04 -14.16 13.27
N LEU A 418 1.84 -13.60 13.48
CA LEU A 418 1.21 -12.74 12.49
C LEU A 418 2.04 -11.47 12.21
N ARG A 419 2.57 -10.84 13.26
CA ARG A 419 3.47 -9.68 13.16
C ARG A 419 4.77 -10.03 12.44
N LEU A 420 5.35 -11.18 12.75
CA LEU A 420 6.57 -11.67 12.10
C LEU A 420 6.34 -11.94 10.61
N TRP A 421 5.18 -12.51 10.24
CA TRP A 421 4.81 -12.67 8.84
C TRP A 421 4.80 -11.32 8.10
N VAL A 422 4.20 -10.27 8.67
CA VAL A 422 4.22 -8.92 8.08
C VAL A 422 5.65 -8.41 7.90
N ALA A 423 6.52 -8.63 8.90
CA ALA A 423 7.93 -8.22 8.81
C ALA A 423 8.76 -9.05 7.83
N GLN A 424 8.32 -10.25 7.45
CA GLN A 424 9.04 -11.12 6.52
C GLN A 424 8.72 -10.86 5.05
N VAL A 425 7.59 -10.21 4.75
CA VAL A 425 7.15 -9.96 3.38
C VAL A 425 7.49 -8.54 2.93
N ASP A 426 7.59 -8.34 1.62
CA ASP A 426 7.58 -7.01 1.03
C ASP A 426 6.14 -6.48 1.04
N TYR A 427 5.80 -5.74 2.08
CA TYR A 427 4.45 -5.18 2.26
C TYR A 427 4.10 -4.10 1.23
N THR A 428 5.08 -3.54 0.50
CA THR A 428 4.82 -2.52 -0.53
C THR A 428 4.11 -3.09 -1.77
N ALA A 429 4.15 -4.41 -1.92
CA ALA A 429 3.42 -5.18 -2.93
C ALA A 429 2.33 -6.05 -2.30
N ASP A 430 1.50 -6.68 -3.14
CA ASP A 430 0.50 -7.62 -2.68
C ASP A 430 1.16 -8.84 -2.03
N SER A 431 0.74 -9.17 -0.82
CA SER A 431 1.33 -10.23 0.01
C SER A 431 0.40 -11.43 0.12
N ARG A 432 0.96 -12.64 0.15
CA ARG A 432 0.19 -13.87 0.31
C ARG A 432 0.24 -14.35 1.76
N ILE A 433 -0.88 -14.88 2.23
CA ILE A 433 -0.98 -15.52 3.53
C ILE A 433 -1.74 -16.85 3.42
N GLY A 434 -1.36 -17.83 4.23
CA GLY A 434 -2.00 -19.13 4.29
C GLY A 434 -1.32 -20.08 5.27
N PRO A 435 -1.87 -21.27 5.51
CA PRO A 435 -1.38 -22.22 6.52
C PRO A 435 0.09 -22.60 6.35
N GLU A 436 0.54 -22.90 5.13
CA GLU A 436 1.94 -23.30 4.88
C GLU A 436 2.91 -22.12 5.04
N ILE A 437 2.50 -20.92 4.65
CA ILE A 437 3.28 -19.69 4.83
C ILE A 437 3.44 -19.41 6.33
N LEU A 438 2.34 -19.47 7.10
CA LEU A 438 2.38 -19.26 8.55
C LEU A 438 3.21 -20.33 9.28
N LYS A 439 3.20 -21.56 8.82
CA LYS A 439 4.07 -22.62 9.33
C LYS A 439 5.56 -22.32 9.11
N GLY A 440 5.92 -21.84 7.92
CA GLY A 440 7.29 -21.36 7.63
C GLY A 440 7.70 -20.18 8.51
N THR A 441 6.77 -19.25 8.77
CA THR A 441 6.98 -18.13 9.70
C THR A 441 7.19 -18.65 11.14
N ALA A 442 6.39 -19.62 11.59
CA ALA A 442 6.57 -20.24 12.91
C ALA A 442 7.92 -20.98 13.06
N ASP A 443 8.44 -21.57 11.98
CA ASP A 443 9.78 -22.16 11.99
C ASP A 443 10.87 -21.09 12.15
N SER A 444 10.75 -19.97 11.48
CA SER A 444 11.66 -18.82 11.65
C SER A 444 11.60 -18.27 13.06
N TYR A 445 10.40 -18.09 13.61
CA TYR A 445 10.18 -17.66 14.99
C TYR A 445 10.87 -18.59 15.99
N ARG A 446 10.72 -19.92 15.85
CA ARG A 446 11.37 -20.90 16.75
C ARG A 446 12.88 -20.74 16.80
N ARG A 447 13.52 -20.42 15.68
CA ARG A 447 14.97 -20.17 15.64
C ARG A 447 15.36 -18.91 16.40
N LEU A 448 14.65 -17.80 16.22
CA LEU A 448 14.86 -16.57 16.99
C LEU A 448 14.64 -16.81 18.48
N ARG A 449 13.52 -17.46 18.84
CA ARG A 449 13.20 -17.80 20.22
C ARG A 449 14.28 -18.69 20.88
N ASN A 450 14.84 -19.65 20.15
CA ASN A 450 15.93 -20.50 20.63
C ASN A 450 17.18 -19.67 20.93
N THR A 451 17.51 -18.66 20.12
CA THR A 451 18.61 -17.73 20.40
C THR A 451 18.38 -16.98 21.71
N LEU A 452 17.19 -16.40 21.90
CA LEU A 452 16.83 -15.68 23.14
C LEU A 452 16.84 -16.61 24.37
N ARG A 453 16.32 -17.83 24.22
CA ARG A 453 16.36 -18.85 25.29
C ARG A 453 17.77 -19.24 25.67
N PHE A 454 18.69 -19.37 24.71
CA PHE A 454 20.09 -19.65 25.00
C PHE A 454 20.71 -18.51 25.79
N LEU A 455 20.45 -17.26 25.43
CA LEU A 455 20.95 -16.08 26.14
C LEU A 455 20.44 -16.08 27.60
N LEU A 456 19.15 -16.29 27.83
CA LEU A 456 18.61 -16.38 29.19
C LEU A 456 19.30 -17.44 30.04
N GLY A 457 19.45 -18.67 29.53
CA GLY A 457 20.07 -19.75 30.26
C GLY A 457 21.58 -19.53 30.51
N ALA A 458 22.30 -18.95 29.54
CA ALA A 458 23.72 -18.67 29.67
C ALA A 458 24.03 -17.46 30.57
N LEU A 459 23.04 -16.60 30.82
CA LEU A 459 23.13 -15.41 31.68
C LEU A 459 22.53 -15.62 33.07
N ASP A 460 22.08 -16.82 33.40
CA ASP A 460 21.61 -17.13 34.75
C ASP A 460 22.70 -16.82 35.76
N GLY A 461 22.35 -16.03 36.81
CA GLY A 461 23.29 -15.57 37.85
C GLY A 461 24.41 -14.66 37.31
N PHE A 462 24.27 -14.00 36.17
CA PHE A 462 25.25 -13.01 35.69
C PHE A 462 25.25 -11.76 36.57
N ASP A 463 26.44 -11.33 36.98
CA ASP A 463 26.65 -10.13 37.80
C ASP A 463 27.49 -9.09 37.02
N GLU A 464 27.25 -7.81 37.28
CA GLU A 464 28.01 -6.69 36.71
C GLU A 464 29.53 -6.78 37.00
N ALA A 465 29.93 -7.38 38.14
CA ALA A 465 31.32 -7.61 38.46
C ALA A 465 32.02 -8.62 37.54
N GLU A 466 31.26 -9.43 36.81
CA GLU A 466 31.82 -10.34 35.79
C GLU A 466 32.23 -9.60 34.51
N LYS A 467 31.75 -8.39 34.30
CA LYS A 467 32.02 -7.66 33.04
C LYS A 467 33.51 -7.49 32.76
N VAL A 468 33.85 -7.66 31.50
CA VAL A 468 35.19 -7.51 30.95
C VAL A 468 35.20 -6.35 29.96
N ASP A 469 36.20 -5.48 30.11
CA ASP A 469 36.42 -4.40 29.18
C ASP A 469 36.64 -4.94 27.74
N PRO A 470 36.03 -4.39 26.69
CA PRO A 470 36.19 -4.86 25.31
C PRO A 470 37.63 -4.99 24.86
N SER A 471 38.55 -4.12 25.32
CA SER A 471 39.98 -4.16 25.00
C SER A 471 40.72 -5.38 25.59
N GLN A 472 40.17 -6.00 26.62
CA GLN A 472 40.73 -7.17 27.31
C GLN A 472 40.07 -8.49 26.87
N MET A 473 39.05 -8.40 26.02
CA MET A 473 38.34 -9.58 25.54
C MET A 473 39.18 -10.36 24.52
N PRO A 474 39.05 -11.70 24.45
CA PRO A 474 39.60 -12.49 23.36
C PRO A 474 39.03 -11.98 21.99
N GLU A 475 39.81 -12.23 20.92
CA GLU A 475 39.45 -11.71 19.58
C GLU A 475 38.09 -12.16 19.07
N LEU A 476 37.62 -13.34 19.43
CA LEU A 476 36.27 -13.80 19.01
C LEU A 476 35.16 -12.93 19.57
N GLU A 477 35.30 -12.53 20.84
CA GLU A 477 34.39 -11.58 21.49
C GLU A 477 34.42 -10.20 20.82
N GLN A 478 35.63 -9.68 20.57
CA GLN A 478 35.83 -8.41 19.86
C GLN A 478 35.25 -8.47 18.44
N TRP A 479 35.35 -9.60 17.74
CA TRP A 479 34.73 -9.81 16.45
C TRP A 479 33.18 -9.77 16.53
N VAL A 480 32.57 -10.36 17.57
CA VAL A 480 31.13 -10.28 17.79
C VAL A 480 30.70 -8.82 18.04
N LEU A 481 31.48 -8.04 18.80
CA LEU A 481 31.22 -6.61 19.02
C LEU A 481 31.29 -5.83 17.70
N HIS A 482 32.28 -6.12 16.83
CA HIS A 482 32.35 -5.53 15.49
C HIS A 482 31.09 -5.85 14.68
N ARG A 483 30.64 -7.10 14.67
CA ARG A 483 29.40 -7.49 13.99
C ARG A 483 28.17 -6.77 14.55
N LEU A 484 28.10 -6.58 15.87
CA LEU A 484 27.03 -5.81 16.52
C LEU A 484 27.02 -4.35 16.07
N ALA A 485 28.17 -3.71 15.91
CA ALA A 485 28.25 -2.34 15.43
C ALA A 485 27.75 -2.20 13.99
N GLN A 486 28.09 -3.17 13.12
CA GLN A 486 27.54 -3.22 11.76
C GLN A 486 26.02 -3.43 11.76
N LEU A 487 25.52 -4.32 12.63
CA LEU A 487 24.11 -4.63 12.77
C LEU A 487 23.30 -3.45 13.30
N ASP A 488 23.79 -2.75 14.33
CA ASP A 488 23.12 -1.59 14.91
C ASP A 488 22.82 -0.54 13.83
N HIS A 489 23.82 -0.25 13.01
CA HIS A 489 23.66 0.68 11.89
C HIS A 489 22.62 0.19 10.87
N ALA A 490 22.64 -1.09 10.52
CA ALA A 490 21.71 -1.67 9.56
C ALA A 490 20.26 -1.70 10.11
N VAL A 491 20.10 -2.10 11.39
CA VAL A 491 18.79 -2.19 12.05
C VAL A 491 18.15 -0.81 12.19
N ARG A 492 18.89 0.20 12.69
CA ARG A 492 18.36 1.56 12.84
C ARG A 492 17.94 2.14 11.49
N ARG A 493 18.82 2.05 10.49
CA ARG A 493 18.51 2.52 9.13
C ARG A 493 17.30 1.79 8.53
N GLY A 494 17.16 0.48 8.77
CA GLY A 494 16.02 -0.30 8.31
C GLY A 494 14.71 0.14 8.94
N TYR A 495 14.69 0.37 10.26
CA TYR A 495 13.51 0.89 10.94
C TYR A 495 13.16 2.32 10.49
N ASP A 496 14.16 3.20 10.37
CA ASP A 496 13.95 4.58 9.88
C ASP A 496 13.38 4.63 8.45
N ALA A 497 13.78 3.65 7.61
CA ALA A 497 13.29 3.51 6.23
C ALA A 497 12.00 2.67 6.11
N TYR A 498 11.46 2.14 7.20
CA TYR A 498 10.36 1.16 7.21
C TYR A 498 10.68 -0.13 6.43
N ASP A 499 11.94 -0.50 6.30
CA ASP A 499 12.41 -1.75 5.68
C ASP A 499 12.40 -2.90 6.71
N PHE A 500 11.22 -3.32 7.13
CA PHE A 500 11.06 -4.38 8.13
C PHE A 500 11.59 -5.73 7.65
N GLN A 501 11.47 -6.01 6.34
CA GLN A 501 11.99 -7.24 5.75
C GLN A 501 13.52 -7.29 5.84
N GLY A 502 14.19 -6.19 5.52
CA GLY A 502 15.65 -6.09 5.66
C GLY A 502 16.11 -6.21 7.11
N VAL A 503 15.40 -5.58 8.06
CA VAL A 503 15.67 -5.74 9.50
C VAL A 503 15.52 -7.21 9.92
N PHE A 504 14.40 -7.84 9.58
CA PHE A 504 14.19 -9.26 9.90
C PHE A 504 15.29 -10.16 9.32
N GLN A 505 15.58 -10.04 8.03
CA GLN A 505 16.59 -10.88 7.36
C GLN A 505 17.96 -10.72 8.01
N THR A 506 18.35 -9.50 8.32
CA THR A 506 19.62 -9.17 8.95
C THR A 506 19.71 -9.79 10.34
N LEU A 507 18.71 -9.62 11.20
CA LEU A 507 18.68 -10.20 12.55
C LEU A 507 18.56 -11.72 12.52
N PHE A 508 17.76 -12.28 11.63
CA PHE A 508 17.57 -13.72 11.49
C PHE A 508 18.88 -14.42 11.05
N GLN A 509 19.56 -13.85 10.05
CA GLN A 509 20.85 -14.37 9.61
C GLN A 509 21.89 -14.31 10.73
N PHE A 510 21.98 -13.19 11.43
CA PHE A 510 22.89 -13.05 12.57
C PHE A 510 22.59 -14.08 13.66
N CYS A 511 21.35 -14.22 14.09
CA CYS A 511 20.96 -15.18 15.12
C CYS A 511 21.23 -16.63 14.73
N THR A 512 21.01 -16.99 13.45
CA THR A 512 21.13 -18.39 13.01
C THR A 512 22.55 -18.77 12.58
N VAL A 513 23.25 -17.89 11.88
CA VAL A 513 24.54 -18.17 11.28
C VAL A 513 25.70 -17.69 12.16
N ASP A 514 25.69 -16.42 12.58
CA ASP A 514 26.82 -15.87 13.34
C ASP A 514 26.77 -16.27 14.83
N LEU A 515 25.55 -16.35 15.41
CA LEU A 515 25.39 -16.74 16.82
C LEU A 515 25.23 -18.25 16.99
N SER A 516 24.10 -18.83 16.58
CA SER A 516 23.77 -20.23 16.90
C SER A 516 24.76 -21.23 16.28
N ALA A 517 25.08 -21.13 14.99
CA ALA A 517 25.93 -22.06 14.27
C ALA A 517 27.44 -21.77 14.43
N PHE A 518 27.81 -20.63 15.00
CA PHE A 518 29.18 -20.22 15.16
C PHE A 518 29.53 -19.82 16.58
N TYR A 519 29.21 -18.62 17.03
CA TYR A 519 29.67 -18.08 18.31
C TYR A 519 29.21 -18.90 19.50
N PHE A 520 27.94 -19.20 19.62
CA PHE A 520 27.41 -19.96 20.77
C PHE A 520 27.99 -21.38 20.80
N ASP A 521 28.08 -22.02 19.63
CA ASP A 521 28.59 -23.38 19.53
C ASP A 521 30.06 -23.48 19.98
N ILE A 522 30.90 -22.54 19.56
CA ILE A 522 32.29 -22.44 19.97
C ILE A 522 32.43 -22.14 21.47
N ARG A 523 31.58 -21.27 22.03
CA ARG A 523 31.67 -20.82 23.42
C ARG A 523 31.01 -21.73 24.44
N LYS A 524 30.27 -22.76 24.02
CA LYS A 524 29.73 -23.77 24.95
C LYS A 524 30.80 -24.34 25.89
N ASP A 525 31.97 -24.68 25.35
CA ASP A 525 33.08 -25.23 26.13
C ASP A 525 33.52 -24.22 27.23
N ALA A 526 33.72 -22.95 26.86
CA ALA A 526 34.10 -21.93 27.84
C ALA A 526 33.01 -21.67 28.91
N LEU A 527 31.73 -21.59 28.47
CA LEU A 527 30.61 -21.32 29.37
C LEU A 527 30.40 -22.45 30.40
N TYR A 528 30.63 -23.71 30.01
CA TYR A 528 30.30 -24.85 30.86
C TYR A 528 31.54 -25.48 31.52
N CYS A 529 32.73 -25.28 30.96
CA CYS A 529 33.92 -26.00 31.40
C CYS A 529 35.04 -25.12 31.96
N ASP A 530 35.04 -23.81 31.72
CA ASP A 530 36.02 -22.92 32.29
C ASP A 530 35.66 -22.50 33.72
N ALA A 531 36.68 -22.11 34.50
CA ALA A 531 36.47 -21.55 35.83
C ALA A 531 35.63 -20.26 35.80
N PRO A 532 34.85 -19.96 36.86
CA PRO A 532 34.01 -18.76 36.91
C PRO A 532 34.78 -17.45 36.68
N ASP A 533 36.01 -17.36 37.14
CA ASP A 533 36.88 -16.19 37.04
C ASP A 533 37.68 -16.13 35.72
N SER A 534 37.62 -17.18 34.90
CA SER A 534 38.29 -17.21 33.60
C SER A 534 37.92 -16.04 32.73
N ILE A 535 38.91 -15.32 32.20
CA ILE A 535 38.69 -14.19 31.30
C ILE A 535 37.87 -14.60 30.06
N ARG A 536 38.08 -15.80 29.53
CA ARG A 536 37.36 -16.35 28.36
C ARG A 536 35.90 -16.56 28.68
N ARG A 537 35.53 -17.11 29.83
CA ARG A 537 34.15 -17.31 30.27
C ARG A 537 33.46 -15.98 30.60
N ARG A 538 34.11 -15.09 31.35
CA ARG A 538 33.60 -13.78 31.72
C ARG A 538 33.40 -12.89 30.51
N ALA A 539 34.34 -12.86 29.55
CA ALA A 539 34.23 -12.14 28.30
C ALA A 539 33.06 -12.66 27.46
N ALA A 540 32.92 -13.99 27.36
CA ALA A 540 31.76 -14.57 26.67
C ALA A 540 30.42 -14.16 27.31
N ARG A 541 30.29 -14.24 28.66
CA ARG A 541 29.07 -13.82 29.37
C ARG A 541 28.80 -12.31 29.23
N THR A 542 29.84 -11.48 29.24
CA THR A 542 29.72 -10.05 28.95
C THR A 542 29.14 -9.80 27.55
N VAL A 543 29.66 -10.48 26.55
CA VAL A 543 29.14 -10.36 25.17
C VAL A 543 27.70 -10.89 25.06
N LEU A 544 27.36 -11.98 25.76
CA LEU A 544 25.99 -12.49 25.82
C LEU A 544 25.02 -11.48 26.45
N ASP A 545 25.45 -10.75 27.49
CA ASP A 545 24.69 -9.67 28.11
C ASP A 545 24.45 -8.50 27.12
N ILE A 546 25.51 -8.10 26.42
CA ILE A 546 25.43 -7.08 25.37
C ILE A 546 24.49 -7.51 24.23
N LEU A 547 24.57 -8.76 23.79
CA LEU A 547 23.69 -9.35 22.80
C LEU A 547 22.25 -9.40 23.24
N TYR A 548 22.02 -9.79 24.49
CA TYR A 548 20.68 -9.85 25.09
C TYR A 548 19.96 -8.51 24.99
N HIS A 549 20.56 -7.45 25.52
CA HIS A 549 19.95 -6.12 25.52
C HIS A 549 19.64 -5.63 24.10
N ARG A 550 20.54 -5.86 23.13
CA ARG A 550 20.32 -5.42 21.74
C ARG A 550 19.29 -6.25 21.03
N LEU A 551 19.38 -7.56 21.07
CA LEU A 551 18.45 -8.43 20.34
C LEU A 551 17.02 -8.31 20.88
N VAL A 552 16.87 -8.20 22.21
CA VAL A 552 15.54 -8.07 22.82
C VAL A 552 14.90 -6.73 22.43
N THR A 553 15.64 -5.61 22.52
CA THR A 553 15.11 -4.30 22.14
C THR A 553 14.91 -4.17 20.61
N TRP A 554 15.84 -4.66 19.79
CA TRP A 554 15.70 -4.61 18.32
C TRP A 554 14.54 -5.46 17.79
N LEU A 555 14.22 -6.57 18.46
CA LEU A 555 13.10 -7.43 18.09
C LEU A 555 11.77 -6.97 18.69
N ALA A 556 11.77 -6.13 19.72
CA ALA A 556 10.55 -5.68 20.41
C ALA A 556 9.50 -5.04 19.46
N PRO A 557 9.86 -4.22 18.48
CA PRO A 557 8.88 -3.68 17.53
C PRO A 557 8.19 -4.75 16.68
N ILE A 558 8.83 -5.90 16.45
CA ILE A 558 8.29 -7.02 15.63
C ILE A 558 7.62 -8.07 16.50
N LEU A 559 8.27 -8.49 17.59
CA LEU A 559 7.86 -9.57 18.50
C LEU A 559 7.57 -9.05 19.92
N PRO A 560 6.58 -8.15 20.10
CA PRO A 560 6.38 -7.43 21.36
C PRO A 560 6.11 -8.36 22.55
N PHE A 561 5.31 -9.41 22.36
CA PHE A 561 4.97 -10.32 23.46
C PHE A 561 6.13 -11.22 23.86
N THR A 562 6.84 -11.76 22.87
CA THR A 562 7.99 -12.63 23.11
C THR A 562 9.13 -11.88 23.81
N THR A 563 9.43 -10.67 23.36
CA THR A 563 10.52 -9.89 23.93
C THR A 563 10.20 -9.37 25.31
N GLU A 564 8.93 -9.07 25.59
CA GLU A 564 8.46 -8.74 26.95
C GLU A 564 8.62 -9.93 27.89
N ASP A 565 8.18 -11.12 27.49
CA ASP A 565 8.34 -12.34 28.27
C ASP A 565 9.82 -12.64 28.56
N VAL A 566 10.69 -12.48 27.56
CA VAL A 566 12.14 -12.64 27.69
C VAL A 566 12.74 -11.60 28.65
N TRP A 567 12.29 -10.34 28.56
CA TRP A 567 12.75 -9.24 29.41
C TRP A 567 12.38 -9.49 30.88
N LEU A 568 11.10 -9.74 31.13
CA LEU A 568 10.59 -9.98 32.49
C LEU A 568 11.08 -11.30 33.10
N SER A 569 11.46 -12.29 32.28
CA SER A 569 12.12 -13.52 32.77
C SER A 569 13.47 -13.23 33.38
N ARG A 570 14.20 -12.21 32.93
CA ARG A 570 15.51 -11.83 33.47
C ARG A 570 15.41 -10.70 34.50
N PHE A 571 14.51 -9.75 34.26
CA PHE A 571 14.30 -8.55 35.09
C PHE A 571 12.84 -8.48 35.57
N PRO A 572 12.42 -9.35 36.49
CA PRO A 572 11.05 -9.35 36.98
C PRO A 572 10.65 -7.99 37.58
N SER A 573 9.60 -7.36 37.04
CA SER A 573 9.11 -6.05 37.47
C SER A 573 7.64 -5.89 37.10
N GLU A 574 6.89 -5.15 37.95
CA GLU A 574 5.53 -4.69 37.62
C GLU A 574 5.54 -3.28 36.99
N ALA A 575 6.67 -2.58 37.06
CA ALA A 575 6.80 -1.19 36.62
C ALA A 575 7.73 -1.01 35.42
N ASP A 576 8.46 -2.03 35.02
CA ASP A 576 9.37 -1.99 33.88
C ASP A 576 8.89 -2.91 32.75
N SER A 577 9.25 -2.57 31.53
CA SER A 577 8.90 -3.29 30.30
C SER A 577 9.97 -3.05 29.25
N VAL A 578 10.26 -4.04 28.40
CA VAL A 578 11.17 -3.85 27.27
C VAL A 578 10.77 -2.67 26.38
N HIS A 579 9.47 -2.38 26.33
CA HIS A 579 8.89 -1.31 25.50
C HIS A 579 9.16 0.10 26.06
N LEU A 580 9.70 0.22 27.27
CA LEU A 580 10.14 1.48 27.88
C LEU A 580 11.63 1.76 27.63
N HIS A 581 12.35 0.84 26.97
CA HIS A 581 13.77 0.96 26.73
C HIS A 581 14.08 1.34 25.27
N ASP A 582 14.98 2.30 25.12
CA ASP A 582 15.55 2.65 23.81
C ASP A 582 16.51 1.57 23.30
N PHE A 583 16.77 1.58 22.01
CA PHE A 583 17.85 0.78 21.44
C PHE A 583 19.19 1.21 22.05
N PRO A 584 19.98 0.26 22.61
CA PRO A 584 21.23 0.60 23.27
C PRO A 584 22.19 1.34 22.32
N VAL A 585 22.91 2.31 22.85
CA VAL A 585 23.96 3.02 22.10
C VAL A 585 25.11 2.04 21.83
N THR A 586 25.58 2.01 20.59
CA THR A 586 26.69 1.17 20.18
C THR A 586 27.96 2.00 20.03
N PRO A 587 29.04 1.68 20.77
CA PRO A 587 30.30 2.38 20.68
C PRO A 587 30.92 2.25 19.28
N ALA A 588 31.41 3.37 18.73
CA ALA A 588 31.98 3.41 17.38
C ALA A 588 33.32 2.65 17.28
N ASP A 589 34.05 2.54 18.38
CA ASP A 589 35.31 1.83 18.48
C ASP A 589 35.18 0.30 18.45
N TRP A 590 33.96 -0.23 18.48
CA TRP A 590 33.73 -1.64 18.20
C TRP A 590 33.95 -2.02 16.72
N LEU A 591 33.88 -1.05 15.80
CA LEU A 591 34.19 -1.27 14.41
C LEU A 591 35.71 -1.52 14.23
N ASN A 592 36.08 -2.71 13.80
CA ASN A 592 37.46 -3.14 13.62
C ASN A 592 37.57 -3.93 12.31
N GLU A 593 37.77 -3.24 11.20
CA GLU A 593 37.85 -3.84 9.87
C GLU A 593 39.07 -4.78 9.70
N PRO A 594 40.27 -4.49 10.26
CA PRO A 594 41.38 -5.44 10.21
C PRO A 594 41.05 -6.76 10.92
N LEU A 595 40.39 -6.70 12.07
CA LEU A 595 39.94 -7.90 12.79
C LEU A 595 38.89 -8.67 11.97
N ALA A 596 37.94 -7.96 11.36
CA ALA A 596 36.93 -8.58 10.50
C ALA A 596 37.57 -9.36 9.33
N ALA A 597 38.50 -8.74 8.62
CA ALA A 597 39.25 -9.39 7.52
C ALA A 597 40.00 -10.65 7.97
N LYS A 598 40.65 -10.59 9.14
CA LYS A 598 41.28 -11.77 9.74
C LYS A 598 40.26 -12.87 10.03
N TRP A 599 39.11 -12.52 10.62
CA TRP A 599 38.08 -13.52 10.94
C TRP A 599 37.36 -14.07 9.70
N ASP A 600 37.40 -13.40 8.56
CA ASP A 600 36.93 -13.95 7.30
C ASP A 600 37.86 -15.12 6.84
N HIS A 601 39.15 -15.02 7.02
CA HIS A 601 40.09 -16.14 6.78
C HIS A 601 39.80 -17.33 7.72
N LEU A 602 39.64 -17.06 9.02
CA LEU A 602 39.29 -18.06 10.03
C LEU A 602 37.98 -18.78 9.72
N ARG A 603 36.95 -18.05 9.39
CA ARG A 603 35.63 -18.60 9.06
C ARG A 603 35.66 -19.41 7.76
N ARG A 604 36.42 -18.95 6.77
CA ARG A 604 36.63 -19.70 5.52
C ARG A 604 37.33 -21.04 5.76
N ALA A 605 38.40 -21.04 6.50
CA ALA A 605 39.11 -22.25 6.86
C ALA A 605 38.24 -23.21 7.71
N ARG A 606 37.51 -22.69 8.71
CA ARG A 606 36.58 -23.50 9.50
C ARG A 606 35.56 -24.21 8.64
N ARG A 607 34.98 -23.54 7.60
CA ARG A 607 34.02 -24.18 6.69
C ARG A 607 34.62 -25.42 6.00
N VAL A 608 35.88 -25.36 5.55
CA VAL A 608 36.56 -26.51 4.91
C VAL A 608 36.73 -27.63 5.93
N VAL A 609 37.20 -27.30 7.12
CA VAL A 609 37.40 -28.30 8.20
C VAL A 609 36.07 -28.96 8.58
N THR A 610 35.05 -28.18 8.85
CA THR A 610 33.75 -28.74 9.25
C THR A 610 33.11 -29.57 8.14
N ALA A 611 33.24 -29.18 6.87
CA ALA A 611 32.75 -29.95 5.74
C ALA A 611 33.50 -31.30 5.61
N ALA A 612 34.85 -31.32 5.82
CA ALA A 612 35.60 -32.56 5.83
C ALA A 612 35.14 -33.50 6.97
N LEU A 613 34.88 -32.96 8.15
CA LEU A 613 34.41 -33.74 9.31
C LEU A 613 32.97 -34.25 9.12
N GLU A 614 32.10 -33.50 8.45
CA GLU A 614 30.72 -33.96 8.17
C GLU A 614 30.72 -35.22 7.26
N ILE A 615 31.65 -35.37 6.34
CA ILE A 615 31.81 -36.60 5.55
C ILE A 615 32.08 -37.79 6.48
N ARG A 616 32.94 -37.60 7.49
CA ARG A 616 33.33 -38.65 8.45
C ARG A 616 32.20 -38.94 9.48
N ARG A 617 31.32 -37.97 9.70
CA ARG A 617 30.11 -38.20 10.47
C ARG A 617 29.05 -38.97 9.67
N ALA A 618 28.90 -38.62 8.40
CA ALA A 618 27.96 -39.29 7.50
C ALA A 618 28.29 -40.76 7.29
N ASP A 619 29.60 -41.12 7.14
CA ASP A 619 30.09 -42.48 7.03
C ASP A 619 30.25 -43.19 8.40
N LYS A 620 29.89 -42.52 9.52
CA LYS A 620 29.96 -43.01 10.90
C LYS A 620 31.38 -43.33 11.39
N THR A 621 32.42 -42.78 10.76
CA THR A 621 33.79 -42.88 11.23
C THR A 621 33.94 -42.18 12.58
N ILE A 622 33.25 -41.05 12.79
CA ILE A 622 33.13 -40.32 14.06
C ILE A 622 31.69 -40.05 14.41
N GLY A 623 31.40 -39.94 15.69
CA GLY A 623 30.10 -39.52 16.22
C GLY A 623 30.02 -38.01 16.49
N ALA A 624 31.16 -37.39 16.83
CA ALA A 624 31.28 -35.99 17.14
C ALA A 624 32.58 -35.38 16.59
N SER A 625 32.60 -34.10 16.28
CA SER A 625 33.81 -33.39 15.80
C SER A 625 34.95 -33.41 16.80
N LEU A 626 34.66 -33.53 18.10
CA LEU A 626 35.64 -33.69 19.16
C LEU A 626 36.41 -35.04 19.09
N GLU A 627 36.00 -35.98 18.26
CA GLU A 627 36.75 -37.23 18.02
C GLU A 627 37.87 -37.06 16.97
N ALA A 628 38.00 -35.84 16.41
CA ALA A 628 38.96 -35.53 15.35
C ALA A 628 40.12 -34.64 15.84
N ALA A 629 41.28 -34.85 15.24
CA ALA A 629 42.50 -34.04 15.32
C ALA A 629 43.08 -33.81 13.90
N PRO A 630 42.35 -33.09 12.99
CA PRO A 630 42.72 -33.02 11.59
C PRO A 630 44.00 -32.27 11.33
N VAL A 631 44.73 -32.63 10.24
CA VAL A 631 45.80 -31.85 9.68
C VAL A 631 45.28 -30.92 8.61
N VAL A 632 45.51 -29.62 8.79
CA VAL A 632 45.08 -28.58 7.85
C VAL A 632 46.28 -27.99 7.13
N HIS A 633 46.33 -28.22 5.84
CA HIS A 633 47.35 -27.71 4.93
C HIS A 633 46.89 -26.36 4.39
N VAL A 634 47.76 -25.33 4.51
CA VAL A 634 47.42 -23.93 4.15
C VAL A 634 48.54 -23.37 3.29
N GLU A 635 48.29 -23.18 2.01
CA GLU A 635 49.26 -22.66 1.05
C GLU A 635 49.51 -21.15 1.21
N ASP A 636 48.47 -20.41 1.65
CA ASP A 636 48.51 -18.95 1.86
C ASP A 636 49.20 -18.64 3.22
N PRO A 637 50.36 -17.97 3.23
CA PRO A 637 51.06 -17.65 4.46
C PRO A 637 50.29 -16.67 5.39
N GLU A 638 49.52 -15.74 4.82
CA GLU A 638 48.73 -14.78 5.60
C GLU A 638 47.58 -15.50 6.33
N MET A 639 46.90 -16.39 5.63
CA MET A 639 45.86 -17.23 6.22
C MET A 639 46.50 -18.17 7.28
N LEU A 640 47.60 -18.80 7.01
CA LEU A 640 48.27 -19.67 8.00
C LEU A 640 48.66 -18.90 9.27
N ALA A 641 49.19 -17.69 9.11
CA ALA A 641 49.49 -16.81 10.25
C ALA A 641 48.23 -16.46 11.06
N ALA A 642 47.14 -16.13 10.37
CA ALA A 642 45.85 -15.88 11.02
C ALA A 642 45.36 -17.09 11.81
N LEU A 643 45.39 -18.30 11.23
CA LEU A 643 44.97 -19.53 11.90
C LEU A 643 45.84 -19.84 13.13
N LYS A 644 47.17 -19.68 13.03
CA LYS A 644 48.09 -19.88 14.15
C LYS A 644 48.01 -18.86 15.27
N SER A 645 47.41 -17.70 15.04
CA SER A 645 47.27 -16.65 16.03
C SER A 645 46.13 -16.88 17.02
N VAL A 646 45.31 -17.91 16.80
CA VAL A 646 44.17 -18.30 17.66
C VAL A 646 44.27 -19.82 17.94
N HIS A 647 43.54 -20.28 18.96
CA HIS A 647 43.35 -21.71 19.20
C HIS A 647 42.34 -22.26 18.17
N PHE A 648 42.81 -22.52 16.91
CA PHE A 648 41.94 -22.84 15.80
C PHE A 648 41.20 -24.20 15.96
N ALA A 649 41.79 -25.14 16.72
CA ALA A 649 41.10 -26.37 17.11
C ALA A 649 39.78 -26.07 17.90
N ASP A 650 39.80 -25.10 18.83
CA ASP A 650 38.61 -24.68 19.56
C ASP A 650 37.56 -24.02 18.62
N ILE A 651 38.04 -23.23 17.66
CA ILE A 651 37.18 -22.62 16.65
C ILE A 651 36.47 -23.66 15.78
N CYS A 652 37.15 -24.77 15.48
CA CYS A 652 36.59 -25.91 14.71
C CYS A 652 35.86 -26.94 15.58
N ILE A 653 35.93 -26.82 16.90
CA ILE A 653 35.33 -27.73 17.90
C ILE A 653 35.94 -29.14 17.69
N THR A 654 37.28 -29.23 17.58
CA THR A 654 38.06 -30.47 17.54
C THR A 654 38.90 -30.64 18.80
N SER A 655 39.31 -31.85 19.11
CA SER A 655 40.15 -32.09 20.30
C SER A 655 41.56 -31.54 20.13
N ASP A 656 42.14 -31.70 18.95
CA ASP A 656 43.44 -31.14 18.56
C ASP A 656 43.42 -30.78 17.06
N MET A 657 44.50 -30.18 16.55
CA MET A 657 44.68 -29.82 15.14
C MET A 657 46.15 -29.52 14.83
N VAL A 658 46.62 -29.98 13.67
CA VAL A 658 47.90 -29.59 13.13
C VAL A 658 47.69 -28.59 11.98
N LEU A 659 48.38 -27.44 12.04
CA LEU A 659 48.44 -26.44 10.98
C LEU A 659 49.80 -26.44 10.30
N THR A 660 49.86 -26.77 9.01
CA THR A 660 51.10 -26.85 8.25
C THR A 660 51.07 -26.06 6.96
N ALA A 661 52.24 -25.59 6.51
CA ALA A 661 52.45 -25.01 5.18
C ALA A 661 52.77 -26.07 4.11
N ASP A 662 52.94 -27.33 4.51
CA ASP A 662 53.29 -28.41 3.57
C ASP A 662 52.18 -28.58 2.53
N PRO A 663 52.49 -28.92 1.28
CA PRO A 663 51.50 -29.19 0.27
C PRO A 663 50.49 -30.24 0.71
N ALA A 664 49.22 -29.99 0.50
CA ALA A 664 48.16 -30.92 0.83
C ALA A 664 48.26 -32.18 -0.05
N PRO A 665 48.21 -33.40 0.53
CA PRO A 665 48.21 -34.63 -0.23
C PRO A 665 46.99 -34.74 -1.15
N ASN A 666 47.04 -35.60 -2.16
CA ASN A 666 45.98 -35.70 -3.17
C ASN A 666 44.63 -36.10 -2.58
N GLU A 667 44.64 -36.93 -1.54
CA GLU A 667 43.44 -37.38 -0.80
C GLU A 667 42.84 -36.34 0.15
N ALA A 668 43.53 -35.20 0.39
CA ALA A 668 43.01 -34.15 1.25
C ALA A 668 41.72 -33.62 0.72
N PHE A 669 40.75 -33.38 1.63
CA PHE A 669 39.50 -32.72 1.29
C PHE A 669 39.74 -31.26 0.94
N ARG A 670 39.15 -30.80 -0.14
CA ARG A 670 39.24 -29.41 -0.65
C ARG A 670 37.87 -28.88 -1.05
N MET A 671 37.71 -27.57 -0.99
CA MET A 671 36.54 -26.87 -1.50
C MET A 671 36.96 -25.83 -2.55
N ALA A 672 36.19 -25.72 -3.62
CA ALA A 672 36.45 -24.75 -4.70
C ALA A 672 36.45 -23.29 -4.20
N GLU A 673 35.64 -22.98 -3.18
CA GLU A 673 35.51 -21.65 -2.58
C GLU A 673 36.68 -21.25 -1.67
N ALA A 674 37.58 -22.19 -1.38
CA ALA A 674 38.75 -21.98 -0.52
C ALA A 674 40.02 -22.65 -1.13
N PRO A 675 40.46 -22.15 -2.30
CA PRO A 675 41.65 -22.69 -2.94
C PRO A 675 42.85 -22.53 -2.01
N GLY A 676 43.78 -23.48 -2.07
CA GLY A 676 44.96 -23.49 -1.21
C GLY A 676 44.78 -24.06 0.20
N LEU A 677 43.54 -24.55 0.50
CA LEU A 677 43.26 -25.27 1.74
C LEU A 677 42.99 -26.75 1.47
N GLY A 678 43.66 -27.61 2.22
CA GLY A 678 43.42 -29.04 2.21
C GLY A 678 43.31 -29.60 3.63
N VAL A 679 42.35 -30.48 3.87
CA VAL A 679 42.14 -31.09 5.20
C VAL A 679 42.26 -32.59 5.11
N VAL A 680 43.15 -33.14 5.94
CA VAL A 680 43.32 -34.59 6.15
C VAL A 680 42.72 -34.92 7.50
N PHE A 681 41.77 -35.84 7.50
CA PHE A 681 41.14 -36.29 8.73
C PHE A 681 42.11 -37.21 9.49
N GLU A 682 42.26 -36.92 10.78
CA GLU A 682 42.91 -37.82 11.74
C GLU A 682 42.02 -37.94 12.98
N ARG A 683 42.06 -39.11 13.64
CA ARG A 683 41.38 -39.28 14.93
C ARG A 683 42.21 -38.65 16.04
N ALA A 684 41.53 -38.08 17.01
CA ALA A 684 42.16 -37.62 18.25
C ALA A 684 42.63 -38.81 19.06
N GLU A 685 43.85 -38.69 19.63
CA GLU A 685 44.50 -39.70 20.47
C GLU A 685 44.18 -39.45 21.95
N GLY A 686 44.03 -40.53 22.73
CA GLY A 686 43.78 -40.47 24.17
C GLY A 686 42.40 -40.92 24.57
N GLU A 687 41.98 -40.52 25.76
CA GLU A 687 40.67 -40.85 26.37
C GLU A 687 39.72 -39.63 26.35
N LYS A 688 38.43 -39.90 26.38
CA LYS A 688 37.39 -38.82 26.40
C LYS A 688 37.29 -38.20 27.79
N CYS A 689 37.55 -36.93 27.90
CA CYS A 689 37.27 -36.16 29.12
C CYS A 689 35.75 -36.15 29.40
N GLN A 690 35.32 -36.56 30.59
CA GLN A 690 33.91 -36.63 30.98
C GLN A 690 33.23 -35.27 31.14
N ARG A 691 34.03 -34.18 31.27
CA ARG A 691 33.49 -32.83 31.46
C ARG A 691 33.48 -32.00 30.16
N CYS A 692 34.61 -31.85 29.45
CA CYS A 692 34.66 -31.04 28.21
C CYS A 692 34.49 -31.88 26.93
N TRP A 693 34.47 -33.20 27.07
CA TRP A 693 34.28 -34.20 26.00
C TRP A 693 35.39 -34.24 24.94
N LYS A 694 36.48 -33.46 25.09
CA LYS A 694 37.68 -33.61 24.24
C LYS A 694 38.33 -34.97 24.48
N ILE A 695 38.94 -35.54 23.44
CA ILE A 695 39.76 -36.73 23.53
C ILE A 695 41.20 -36.27 23.64
N LEU A 696 41.82 -36.52 24.78
CA LEU A 696 43.15 -36.00 25.08
C LEU A 696 44.01 -37.10 25.77
N PRO A 697 45.33 -37.13 25.52
CA PRO A 697 46.21 -38.17 26.07
C PRO A 697 46.44 -38.04 27.59
N ASP A 698 46.17 -36.87 28.18
CA ASP A 698 46.34 -36.59 29.60
C ASP A 698 45.12 -36.96 30.47
N VAL A 699 43.99 -37.38 29.88
CA VAL A 699 42.82 -37.78 30.63
C VAL A 699 43.10 -39.00 31.48
N GLY A 700 42.75 -38.91 32.76
CA GLY A 700 42.99 -40.00 33.72
C GLY A 700 44.37 -39.99 34.38
N THR A 701 45.21 -38.99 34.11
CA THR A 701 46.54 -38.81 34.71
C THR A 701 46.56 -37.78 35.86
N HIS A 702 45.40 -37.24 36.24
CA HIS A 702 45.19 -36.17 37.23
C HIS A 702 44.38 -36.67 38.43
N ASP A 703 44.23 -35.84 39.46
CA ASP A 703 43.58 -36.22 40.73
C ASP A 703 42.12 -36.60 40.54
N HIS A 704 41.40 -35.91 39.62
CA HIS A 704 40.04 -36.30 39.25
C HIS A 704 40.05 -37.26 38.08
N ALA A 705 39.78 -38.52 38.36
CA ALA A 705 39.78 -39.57 37.34
C ALA A 705 38.76 -39.28 36.20
N GLY A 706 39.21 -39.45 34.96
CA GLY A 706 38.37 -39.29 33.76
C GLY A 706 38.22 -37.86 33.26
N VAL A 707 38.97 -36.86 33.75
CA VAL A 707 39.04 -35.50 33.24
C VAL A 707 40.41 -35.12 32.75
N CYS A 708 40.54 -34.15 31.86
CA CYS A 708 41.81 -33.58 31.38
C CYS A 708 42.35 -32.53 32.38
N ALA A 709 43.63 -32.17 32.26
CA ALA A 709 44.32 -31.21 33.12
C ALA A 709 43.54 -29.89 33.37
N ARG A 710 43.00 -29.30 32.29
CA ARG A 710 42.19 -28.09 32.42
C ARG A 710 40.96 -28.30 33.29
N CYS A 711 40.26 -29.40 33.08
CA CYS A 711 39.03 -29.68 33.84
C CYS A 711 39.34 -30.08 35.28
N ASP A 712 40.44 -30.75 35.54
CA ASP A 712 40.96 -31.09 36.84
C ASP A 712 41.26 -29.83 37.67
N ALA A 713 42.06 -28.89 37.12
CA ALA A 713 42.36 -27.60 37.77
C ALA A 713 41.13 -26.77 38.10
N VAL A 714 40.04 -26.85 37.29
CA VAL A 714 38.79 -26.15 37.60
C VAL A 714 38.03 -26.81 38.76
N LEU A 715 38.11 -28.16 38.87
CA LEU A 715 37.45 -28.88 39.96
C LEU A 715 38.19 -28.67 41.32
N ASP A 716 39.50 -28.49 41.29
CA ASP A 716 40.29 -28.18 42.47
C ASP A 716 40.02 -26.76 43.00
N GLY A 717 39.65 -25.83 42.12
CA GLY A 717 39.36 -24.43 42.53
C GLY A 717 37.87 -24.14 42.77
N ALA A 718 36.98 -25.13 42.70
CA ALA A 718 35.54 -24.99 42.81
C ALA A 718 34.99 -25.12 44.23
#